data_cae730d1003f870e35448545fd3443e0
#
_entry.id   cae730d1003f870e35448545fd3443e0
#
_cell.length_a   1.000
_cell.length_b   1.000
_cell.length_c   1.000
_cell.angle_alpha   90.00
_cell.angle_beta   90.00
_cell.angle_gamma   90.00
#
_symmetry.space_group_name_H-M   'P 1'
#
loop_
_entity.id
_entity.type
_entity.pdbx_description
1 polymer ?
#
loop_
_entity_poly.entity_id
_entity_poly.type
_entity_poly.pdbx_seq_one_letter_code
_entity_poly.pdbx_strand_id
1 'polypeptide(L)'
;MNDSISILEQLVTAIEQAGVNVAPTYQEYMPLAFAIANTCGEEGRTRFHRICRISEKYHHDEADKLYGHALTKGTGRNSLGTVFHLAEVAGVKMDPKLANLQNLQSLHTHTRARVSYNAHPDASDGTPPDAVFTDPASPLSDGVSKTILPARLPSFPDYRWPAFLQGIIDCGNSPAQRDILLLGAATVLGSTLNKLVSFVYGRKHKYPCLQVFVTAPPASGKGALTWVRRLAEPIHNALLDTYREKIKTYRMEKTKWDTLGKEKVNTPEPEQPQLKMLLIAGDNTGTGIQENLMDSGGVGLICETEADTVSTAIGGDHGHWSDLLRKCFDHDRLAYNRRTNHEYRECNVTFLCVLLSGTPAQIKPLIPSAENGLFSRQLFYYMPAIEEWEDQFNEADTDYDSRFLEWGAQWKEVLDAITASVSNINMKLTHEQKEIFNFHFARVFGRASAIHGNQMKSAVTRIAINIFRIISIIALLRSLESLLPGGERSGEPQENIVRTLLNCPGLTPSAHIPQENIADGIVPQFNLSIHTDDFYAVLALVEPLYRHACHILSLLPAGTPTAPSANMTPETLFDCLPLRFTRNEAIDKGEQVGVPAGSVDSLLKRMTERGQLVKVGRGEYEFNARMHTRTCVGVRAVSYTHLRAH
;
A
#
# COMPACT_ATOMS: atom_id res chain seq x y z
N MET A 1 -30.18 12.80 22.74
CA MET A 1 -31.22 11.78 22.56
C MET A 1 -32.60 12.38 22.23
N ASN A 2 -33.09 13.40 22.96
CA ASN A 2 -34.41 13.99 22.67
C ASN A 2 -34.59 14.52 21.24
N ASP A 3 -33.57 15.11 20.63
CA ASP A 3 -33.69 15.71 19.29
C ASP A 3 -33.86 14.66 18.17
N SER A 4 -33.14 13.54 18.23
CA SER A 4 -33.22 12.49 17.20
C SER A 4 -34.60 11.80 17.18
N ILE A 5 -35.20 11.61 18.35
CA ILE A 5 -36.55 11.04 18.47
C ILE A 5 -37.61 11.99 17.93
N SER A 6 -37.47 13.30 18.21
CA SER A 6 -38.36 14.33 17.67
C SER A 6 -38.31 14.40 16.16
N ILE A 7 -37.11 14.32 15.58
CA ILE A 7 -36.89 14.31 14.11
C ILE A 7 -37.49 13.04 13.50
N LEU A 8 -37.25 11.88 14.11
CA LEU A 8 -37.83 10.61 13.66
C LEU A 8 -39.35 10.65 13.68
N GLU A 9 -39.96 11.24 14.72
CA GLU A 9 -41.41 11.38 14.83
C GLU A 9 -42.02 12.21 13.71
N GLN A 10 -41.39 13.34 13.39
CA GLN A 10 -41.80 14.20 12.27
C GLN A 10 -41.68 13.46 10.93
N LEU A 11 -40.61 12.69 10.74
CA LEU A 11 -40.37 11.91 9.52
C LEU A 11 -41.39 10.78 9.39
N VAL A 12 -41.68 10.06 10.47
CA VAL A 12 -42.74 9.02 10.52
C VAL A 12 -44.09 9.61 10.16
N THR A 13 -44.43 10.79 10.70
CA THR A 13 -45.68 11.47 10.42
C THR A 13 -45.78 11.85 8.92
N ALA A 14 -44.71 12.35 8.32
CA ALA A 14 -44.67 12.66 6.90
C ALA A 14 -44.84 11.40 6.01
N ILE A 15 -44.22 10.28 6.39
CA ILE A 15 -44.35 8.99 5.69
C ILE A 15 -45.78 8.44 5.80
N GLU A 16 -46.37 8.50 6.99
CA GLU A 16 -47.77 8.09 7.22
C GLU A 16 -48.76 8.93 6.44
N GLN A 17 -48.56 10.24 6.38
CA GLN A 17 -49.38 11.16 5.58
C GLN A 17 -49.26 10.90 4.08
N ALA A 18 -48.08 10.53 3.61
CA ALA A 18 -47.84 10.16 2.22
C ALA A 18 -48.45 8.80 1.86
N GLY A 19 -48.64 7.90 2.83
CA GLY A 19 -49.18 6.57 2.63
C GLY A 19 -48.32 5.67 1.75
N VAL A 20 -47.02 5.96 1.66
CA VAL A 20 -46.09 5.29 0.75
C VAL A 20 -45.18 4.36 1.52
N ASN A 21 -45.04 3.12 1.02
CA ASN A 21 -44.08 2.17 1.59
C ASN A 21 -42.65 2.56 1.20
N VAL A 22 -41.86 3.05 2.17
CA VAL A 22 -40.48 3.53 1.98
C VAL A 22 -39.45 2.43 1.93
N ALA A 23 -39.84 1.18 2.19
CA ALA A 23 -38.95 0.02 2.19
C ALA A 23 -39.66 -1.22 1.59
N PRO A 24 -39.97 -1.22 0.27
CA PRO A 24 -40.72 -2.28 -0.39
C PRO A 24 -39.94 -3.60 -0.52
N THR A 25 -38.60 -3.54 -0.47
CA THR A 25 -37.72 -4.71 -0.61
C THR A 25 -36.96 -5.01 0.69
N TYR A 26 -36.49 -6.25 0.82
CA TYR A 26 -35.67 -6.65 1.97
C TYR A 26 -34.36 -5.86 2.06
N GLN A 27 -33.82 -5.44 0.92
CA GLN A 27 -32.61 -4.62 0.85
C GLN A 27 -32.80 -3.20 1.44
N GLU A 28 -34.02 -2.70 1.46
CA GLU A 28 -34.38 -1.41 2.05
C GLU A 28 -34.91 -1.56 3.49
N TYR A 29 -35.59 -2.67 3.77
CA TYR A 29 -36.21 -2.97 5.05
C TYR A 29 -35.18 -3.20 6.17
N MET A 30 -34.10 -3.92 5.87
CA MET A 30 -33.02 -4.10 6.83
C MET A 30 -32.32 -2.78 7.20
N PRO A 31 -31.81 -1.96 6.23
CA PRO A 31 -31.20 -0.66 6.57
C PRO A 31 -32.14 0.27 7.34
N LEU A 32 -33.43 0.26 7.09
CA LEU A 32 -34.43 1.04 7.81
C LEU A 32 -34.43 0.65 9.31
N ALA A 33 -34.50 -0.65 9.61
CA ALA A 33 -34.47 -1.16 10.99
C ALA A 33 -33.17 -0.77 11.72
N PHE A 34 -32.03 -0.98 11.05
CA PHE A 34 -30.72 -0.66 11.62
C PHE A 34 -30.50 0.85 11.80
N ALA A 35 -31.01 1.69 10.89
CA ALA A 35 -30.90 3.14 11.00
C ALA A 35 -31.63 3.69 12.21
N ILE A 36 -32.86 3.23 12.43
CA ILE A 36 -33.67 3.67 13.56
C ILE A 36 -33.12 3.10 14.87
N ALA A 37 -32.76 1.82 14.92
CA ALA A 37 -32.19 1.17 16.09
C ALA A 37 -30.87 1.80 16.53
N ASN A 38 -29.95 2.08 15.59
CA ASN A 38 -28.66 2.71 15.87
C ASN A 38 -28.78 4.13 16.42
N THR A 39 -29.80 4.89 15.96
CA THR A 39 -29.91 6.31 16.32
C THR A 39 -30.82 6.54 17.53
N CYS A 40 -31.91 5.78 17.64
CA CYS A 40 -32.96 6.00 18.63
C CYS A 40 -33.07 4.85 19.65
N GLY A 41 -32.28 3.78 19.51
CA GLY A 41 -32.32 2.64 20.43
C GLY A 41 -33.70 2.01 20.53
N GLU A 42 -34.06 1.55 21.72
CA GLU A 42 -35.34 0.91 22.00
C GLU A 42 -36.55 1.85 21.81
N GLU A 43 -36.37 3.15 22.03
CA GLU A 43 -37.42 4.15 21.83
C GLU A 43 -37.84 4.32 20.36
N GLY A 44 -37.00 3.92 19.42
CA GLY A 44 -37.31 3.90 17.98
C GLY A 44 -38.23 2.76 17.55
N ARG A 45 -38.40 1.68 18.34
CA ARG A 45 -39.15 0.45 18.00
C ARG A 45 -40.59 0.74 17.55
N THR A 46 -41.33 1.50 18.34
CA THR A 46 -42.72 1.84 18.02
C THR A 46 -42.81 2.62 16.69
N ARG A 47 -41.86 3.49 16.41
CA ARG A 47 -41.81 4.31 15.22
C ARG A 47 -41.43 3.47 13.97
N PHE A 48 -40.53 2.52 14.15
CA PHE A 48 -40.22 1.55 13.11
C PHE A 48 -41.46 0.74 12.70
N HIS A 49 -42.23 0.22 13.68
CA HIS A 49 -43.46 -0.51 13.41
C HIS A 49 -44.50 0.35 12.69
N ARG A 50 -44.62 1.64 13.03
CA ARG A 50 -45.53 2.55 12.36
C ARG A 50 -45.21 2.71 10.88
N ILE A 51 -43.93 2.90 10.52
CA ILE A 51 -43.49 2.95 9.11
C ILE A 51 -43.81 1.62 8.41
N CYS A 52 -43.49 0.49 9.05
CA CYS A 52 -43.63 -0.82 8.43
C CYS A 52 -45.10 -1.22 8.20
N ARG A 53 -46.06 -0.72 9.01
CA ARG A 53 -47.50 -0.98 8.86
C ARG A 53 -48.09 -0.49 7.52
N ILE A 54 -47.40 0.39 6.82
CA ILE A 54 -47.84 0.88 5.49
C ILE A 54 -47.68 -0.23 4.44
N SER A 55 -46.84 -1.23 4.70
CA SER A 55 -46.65 -2.37 3.80
C SER A 55 -47.74 -3.41 4.00
N GLU A 56 -48.33 -3.89 2.91
CA GLU A 56 -49.30 -5.02 2.93
C GLU A 56 -48.65 -6.33 3.44
N LYS A 57 -47.34 -6.44 3.38
CA LYS A 57 -46.52 -7.58 3.84
C LYS A 57 -46.06 -7.45 5.29
N TYR A 58 -46.61 -6.49 6.04
CA TYR A 58 -46.21 -6.29 7.41
C TYR A 58 -46.68 -7.42 8.34
N HIS A 59 -45.73 -8.07 9.03
CA HIS A 59 -45.95 -9.02 10.10
C HIS A 59 -45.27 -8.52 11.38
N HIS A 60 -46.06 -8.25 12.42
CA HIS A 60 -45.56 -7.66 13.65
C HIS A 60 -44.37 -8.41 14.25
N ASP A 61 -44.49 -9.74 14.41
CA ASP A 61 -43.49 -10.57 15.06
C ASP A 61 -42.17 -10.68 14.29
N GLU A 62 -42.24 -10.63 12.95
CA GLU A 62 -41.03 -10.62 12.09
C GLU A 62 -40.34 -9.26 12.14
N ALA A 63 -41.10 -8.18 12.10
CA ALA A 63 -40.58 -6.82 12.24
C ALA A 63 -39.95 -6.61 13.63
N ASP A 64 -40.56 -7.13 14.67
CA ASP A 64 -40.04 -7.04 16.02
C ASP A 64 -38.72 -7.81 16.19
N LYS A 65 -38.66 -9.04 15.66
CA LYS A 65 -37.41 -9.83 15.63
C LYS A 65 -36.29 -9.11 14.86
N LEU A 66 -36.60 -8.51 13.72
CA LEU A 66 -35.63 -7.75 12.93
C LEU A 66 -35.12 -6.53 13.70
N TYR A 67 -36.02 -5.79 14.36
CA TYR A 67 -35.64 -4.65 15.17
C TYR A 67 -34.78 -5.05 16.38
N GLY A 68 -35.15 -6.14 17.07
CA GLY A 68 -34.36 -6.73 18.15
C GLY A 68 -32.96 -7.16 17.69
N HIS A 69 -32.85 -7.74 16.49
CA HIS A 69 -31.56 -8.05 15.86
C HIS A 69 -30.75 -6.79 15.54
N ALA A 70 -31.40 -5.73 15.03
CA ALA A 70 -30.75 -4.46 14.73
C ALA A 70 -30.21 -3.78 16.00
N LEU A 71 -30.90 -3.87 17.13
CA LEU A 71 -30.40 -3.35 18.42
C LEU A 71 -29.16 -4.09 18.92
N THR A 72 -29.08 -5.40 18.70
CA THR A 72 -27.97 -6.22 19.20
C THR A 72 -26.75 -6.24 18.27
N LYS A 73 -26.96 -6.09 16.99
CA LYS A 73 -25.92 -6.18 15.93
C LYS A 73 -25.65 -4.86 15.22
N GLY A 74 -26.18 -3.75 15.72
CA GLY A 74 -25.99 -2.42 15.13
C GLY A 74 -24.52 -2.06 14.98
N THR A 75 -24.07 -1.81 13.73
CA THR A 75 -22.68 -1.48 13.38
C THR A 75 -22.43 0.03 13.29
N GLY A 76 -23.44 0.86 13.60
CA GLY A 76 -23.36 2.32 13.50
C GLY A 76 -23.29 2.88 12.05
N ARG A 77 -23.36 2.01 11.03
CA ARG A 77 -23.25 2.44 9.60
C ARG A 77 -24.52 3.13 9.08
N ASN A 78 -25.69 2.77 9.59
CA ASN A 78 -26.97 3.32 9.20
C ASN A 78 -27.43 4.34 10.26
N SER A 79 -27.86 5.52 9.83
CA SER A 79 -28.34 6.62 10.67
C SER A 79 -29.69 7.13 10.16
N LEU A 80 -30.30 8.11 10.83
CA LEU A 80 -31.53 8.76 10.34
C LEU A 80 -31.40 9.29 8.92
N GLY A 81 -30.20 9.61 8.45
CA GLY A 81 -29.95 9.95 7.04
C GLY A 81 -30.40 8.84 6.08
N THR A 82 -30.28 7.57 6.45
CA THR A 82 -30.80 6.44 5.67
C THR A 82 -32.33 6.46 5.59
N VAL A 83 -33.01 6.82 6.68
CA VAL A 83 -34.48 6.93 6.70
C VAL A 83 -34.97 8.10 5.84
N PHE A 84 -34.27 9.23 5.88
CA PHE A 84 -34.52 10.37 5.00
C PHE A 84 -34.38 10.00 3.53
N HIS A 85 -33.28 9.32 3.20
CA HIS A 85 -33.03 8.90 1.81
C HIS A 85 -34.11 7.95 1.30
N LEU A 86 -34.51 6.96 2.09
CA LEU A 86 -35.59 6.02 1.71
C LEU A 86 -36.92 6.76 1.52
N ALA A 87 -37.23 7.73 2.38
CA ALA A 87 -38.44 8.55 2.25
C ALA A 87 -38.39 9.44 0.98
N GLU A 88 -37.25 10.03 0.67
CA GLU A 88 -37.06 10.85 -0.54
C GLU A 88 -37.19 10.01 -1.82
N VAL A 89 -36.54 8.83 -1.86
CA VAL A 89 -36.65 7.89 -3.00
C VAL A 89 -38.09 7.42 -3.20
N ALA A 90 -38.84 7.22 -2.11
CA ALA A 90 -40.25 6.88 -2.14
C ALA A 90 -41.18 8.06 -2.51
N GLY A 91 -40.63 9.26 -2.72
CA GLY A 91 -41.39 10.44 -3.13
C GLY A 91 -42.16 11.14 -2.01
N VAL A 92 -41.79 10.94 -0.74
CA VAL A 92 -42.39 11.61 0.41
C VAL A 92 -42.00 13.08 0.41
N LYS A 93 -42.98 14.00 0.33
CA LYS A 93 -42.73 15.43 0.40
C LYS A 93 -42.44 15.84 1.86
N MET A 94 -41.23 16.29 2.11
CA MET A 94 -40.80 16.73 3.43
C MET A 94 -40.90 18.25 3.57
N ASP A 95 -41.25 18.74 4.77
CA ASP A 95 -41.17 20.15 5.10
C ASP A 95 -39.73 20.65 4.93
N PRO A 96 -39.51 21.87 4.33
CA PRO A 96 -38.17 22.46 4.19
C PRO A 96 -37.37 22.57 5.50
N LYS A 97 -38.06 22.71 6.64
CA LYS A 97 -37.42 22.68 7.96
C LYS A 97 -36.86 21.31 8.32
N LEU A 98 -37.55 20.22 7.93
CA LEU A 98 -37.13 18.86 8.15
C LEU A 98 -35.94 18.48 7.23
N ALA A 99 -35.97 18.95 5.99
CA ALA A 99 -34.87 18.77 5.04
C ALA A 99 -33.58 19.50 5.48
N ASN A 100 -33.70 20.65 6.12
CA ASN A 100 -32.56 21.38 6.70
C ASN A 100 -31.96 20.66 7.93
N LEU A 101 -32.75 19.91 8.71
CA LEU A 101 -32.26 19.08 9.81
C LEU A 101 -31.48 17.86 9.34
N GLN A 102 -31.76 17.34 8.15
CA GLN A 102 -30.93 16.34 7.47
C GLN A 102 -29.49 16.84 7.27
N ASN A 103 -29.32 18.08 6.85
CA ASN A 103 -28.00 18.70 6.67
C ASN A 103 -27.25 18.92 7.99
N LEU A 104 -27.96 19.20 9.09
CA LEU A 104 -27.36 19.38 10.42
C LEU A 104 -26.96 18.04 11.07
N GLN A 105 -27.69 16.95 10.84
CA GLN A 105 -27.33 15.63 11.35
C GLN A 105 -26.24 14.94 10.53
N SER A 106 -26.12 15.20 9.23
CA SER A 106 -24.98 14.80 8.42
C SER A 106 -23.69 15.53 8.84
N LEU A 107 -23.80 16.73 9.42
CA LEU A 107 -22.68 17.48 10.00
C LEU A 107 -22.12 16.88 11.30
N HIS A 108 -22.91 16.12 12.06
CA HIS A 108 -22.43 15.46 13.27
C HIS A 108 -21.79 14.08 13.02
N THR A 109 -21.98 13.51 11.84
CA THR A 109 -21.32 12.24 11.43
C THR A 109 -20.23 12.41 10.38
N HIS A 110 -20.14 13.55 9.70
CA HIS A 110 -19.09 13.88 8.74
C HIS A 110 -18.72 15.35 8.87
N THR A 111 -17.69 15.65 9.64
CA THR A 111 -17.00 16.93 9.55
C THR A 111 -16.26 17.01 8.21
N ARG A 112 -16.96 17.44 7.16
CA ARG A 112 -16.38 18.19 6.03
C ARG A 112 -17.48 18.66 5.08
N ALA A 113 -17.55 19.98 4.95
CA ALA A 113 -18.44 20.71 4.07
C ALA A 113 -18.24 20.33 2.59
N ARG A 114 -19.34 19.98 1.92
CA ARG A 114 -19.47 20.11 0.47
C ARG A 114 -20.12 21.46 0.18
N VAL A 115 -19.37 22.38 -0.37
CA VAL A 115 -19.92 23.60 -0.97
C VAL A 115 -20.50 23.19 -2.33
N SER A 116 -21.82 23.22 -2.45
CA SER A 116 -22.49 23.10 -3.75
C SER A 116 -22.62 24.47 -4.37
N TYR A 117 -22.01 24.67 -5.53
CA TYR A 117 -22.28 25.80 -6.40
C TYR A 117 -23.61 25.58 -7.11
N ASN A 118 -24.63 26.40 -6.76
CA ASN A 118 -25.79 26.62 -7.62
C ASN A 118 -25.53 27.85 -8.47
N ALA A 119 -25.38 27.62 -9.77
CA ALA A 119 -25.40 28.68 -10.76
C ALA A 119 -26.85 29.16 -10.97
N HIS A 120 -27.09 30.46 -10.84
CA HIS A 120 -28.22 31.15 -11.46
C HIS A 120 -27.68 32.26 -12.35
N PRO A 121 -28.27 32.48 -13.54
CA PRO A 121 -27.81 33.46 -14.48
C PRO A 121 -28.52 34.82 -14.28
N ASP A 122 -27.86 35.87 -14.76
CA ASP A 122 -28.31 37.22 -15.06
C ASP A 122 -28.47 38.21 -13.91
N ALA A 123 -27.57 39.19 -13.89
CA ALA A 123 -27.85 40.61 -14.16
C ALA A 123 -26.63 41.52 -13.84
N SER A 124 -26.19 42.18 -14.85
CA SER A 124 -25.62 43.53 -15.00
C SER A 124 -25.11 44.35 -13.79
N ASP A 125 -23.88 44.83 -14.00
CA ASP A 125 -23.34 46.16 -13.73
C ASP A 125 -23.33 46.72 -12.30
N GLY A 126 -22.13 47.06 -11.83
CA GLY A 126 -21.94 47.94 -10.67
C GLY A 126 -20.63 47.69 -9.91
N THR A 127 -19.64 48.51 -10.16
CA THR A 127 -18.38 48.66 -9.45
C THR A 127 -18.56 48.75 -7.93
N PRO A 128 -17.78 48.01 -7.11
CA PRO A 128 -17.82 48.18 -5.66
C PRO A 128 -16.78 49.21 -5.17
N PRO A 129 -17.09 49.98 -4.11
CA PRO A 129 -16.13 50.81 -3.42
C PRO A 129 -15.40 50.01 -2.31
N ASP A 130 -14.17 50.45 -2.07
CA ASP A 130 -13.27 50.00 -1.00
C ASP A 130 -13.93 49.97 0.39
N ALA A 131 -13.86 48.84 1.06
CA ALA A 131 -14.19 48.75 2.48
C ALA A 131 -12.95 48.26 3.27
N VAL A 132 -12.37 49.21 3.96
CA VAL A 132 -11.37 49.04 5.01
C VAL A 132 -12.02 48.30 6.19
N PHE A 133 -11.54 47.11 6.54
CA PHE A 133 -11.88 46.48 7.81
C PHE A 133 -10.81 46.77 8.85
N THR A 134 -11.20 47.55 9.85
CA THR A 134 -10.46 47.76 11.10
C THR A 134 -10.77 46.64 12.10
N ASP A 135 -9.71 46.09 12.67
CA ASP A 135 -9.69 45.12 13.79
C ASP A 135 -10.36 45.75 15.05
N PRO A 136 -11.09 44.96 15.82
CA PRO A 136 -11.22 45.22 17.25
C PRO A 136 -10.53 44.11 18.06
N ALA A 137 -9.45 44.48 18.71
CA ALA A 137 -8.82 43.74 19.79
C ALA A 137 -9.76 43.60 21.00
N SER A 138 -9.89 42.39 21.52
CA SER A 138 -10.12 42.14 22.96
C SER A 138 -9.82 40.67 23.32
N PRO A 139 -9.28 40.43 24.52
CA PRO A 139 -8.62 39.19 24.88
C PRO A 139 -9.60 38.19 25.47
N LEU A 140 -9.59 36.95 25.00
CA LEU A 140 -10.24 35.86 25.70
C LEU A 140 -9.23 34.72 25.96
N SER A 141 -9.09 34.52 27.22
CA SER A 141 -8.50 33.46 28.03
C SER A 141 -8.31 32.10 27.41
N ASP A 142 -7.12 31.60 27.66
CA ASP A 142 -6.62 30.26 27.89
C ASP A 142 -7.60 29.09 27.75
N GLY A 143 -7.30 28.25 26.76
CA GLY A 143 -7.93 26.98 26.49
C GLY A 143 -7.43 26.36 25.20
N VAL A 144 -6.22 26.69 24.75
CA VAL A 144 -5.63 26.06 23.57
C VAL A 144 -5.18 24.65 23.92
N SER A 145 -6.08 23.70 23.67
CA SER A 145 -5.65 22.32 23.42
C SER A 145 -4.59 22.41 22.30
N LYS A 146 -3.34 22.18 22.64
CA LYS A 146 -2.25 22.03 21.69
C LYS A 146 -2.62 20.85 20.78
N THR A 147 -3.22 21.15 19.65
CA THR A 147 -3.26 20.22 18.53
C THR A 147 -1.82 20.01 18.13
N ILE A 148 -1.22 18.93 18.62
CA ILE A 148 0.10 18.47 18.17
C ILE A 148 -0.11 18.17 16.70
N LEU A 149 0.37 19.06 15.83
CA LEU A 149 0.47 18.77 14.40
C LEU A 149 1.20 17.43 14.26
N PRO A 150 0.64 16.45 13.58
CA PRO A 150 1.33 15.17 13.41
C PRO A 150 2.69 15.44 12.80
N ALA A 151 3.74 14.96 13.44
CA ALA A 151 5.10 15.11 12.95
C ALA A 151 5.12 14.64 11.49
N ARG A 152 5.55 15.52 10.57
CA ARG A 152 5.59 15.23 9.14
C ARG A 152 6.44 13.98 8.92
N LEU A 153 5.86 12.95 8.33
CA LEU A 153 6.60 11.72 8.04
C LEU A 153 7.71 12.02 7.03
N PRO A 154 8.89 11.39 7.16
CA PRO A 154 10.02 11.67 6.30
C PRO A 154 9.79 11.15 4.89
N SER A 155 10.08 11.97 3.88
CA SER A 155 10.24 11.54 2.49
C SER A 155 11.55 10.77 2.30
N PHE A 156 11.68 10.11 1.17
CA PHE A 156 12.93 9.46 0.79
C PHE A 156 14.03 10.50 0.56
N PRO A 157 15.30 10.12 0.77
CA PRO A 157 16.41 11.03 0.53
C PRO A 157 16.56 11.33 -0.97
N ASP A 158 16.99 12.54 -1.28
CA ASP A 158 17.32 12.92 -2.65
C ASP A 158 18.51 12.10 -3.16
N TYR A 159 18.30 11.42 -4.27
CA TYR A 159 19.32 10.62 -4.94
C TYR A 159 19.04 10.56 -6.44
N ARG A 160 20.10 10.46 -7.25
CA ARG A 160 19.98 10.26 -8.69
C ARG A 160 19.89 8.77 -9.03
N TRP A 161 18.68 8.31 -9.16
CA TRP A 161 18.38 6.92 -9.52
C TRP A 161 18.84 6.58 -10.96
N PRO A 162 18.84 5.29 -11.36
CA PRO A 162 19.06 4.92 -12.76
C PRO A 162 18.17 5.74 -13.71
N ALA A 163 18.69 6.18 -14.86
CA ALA A 163 18.05 7.19 -15.71
C ALA A 163 16.60 6.87 -16.07
N PHE A 164 16.29 5.61 -16.38
CA PHE A 164 14.93 5.16 -16.67
C PHE A 164 13.98 5.36 -15.48
N LEU A 165 14.41 4.97 -14.29
CA LEU A 165 13.64 5.15 -13.07
C LEU A 165 13.54 6.62 -12.66
N GLN A 166 14.62 7.39 -12.87
CA GLN A 166 14.63 8.82 -12.59
C GLN A 166 13.60 9.56 -13.45
N GLY A 167 13.50 9.22 -14.74
CA GLY A 167 12.48 9.80 -15.64
C GLY A 167 11.04 9.54 -15.13
N ILE A 168 10.79 8.38 -14.55
CA ILE A 168 9.50 8.04 -13.93
C ILE A 168 9.27 8.89 -12.66
N ILE A 169 10.28 9.00 -11.80
CA ILE A 169 10.20 9.74 -10.53
C ILE A 169 9.99 11.24 -10.79
N ASP A 170 10.63 11.79 -11.82
CA ASP A 170 10.54 13.21 -12.18
C ASP A 170 9.13 13.63 -12.67
N CYS A 171 8.26 12.67 -12.97
CA CYS A 171 6.83 12.94 -13.22
C CYS A 171 6.05 13.31 -11.94
N GLY A 172 6.63 13.17 -10.77
CA GLY A 172 5.99 13.51 -9.49
C GLY A 172 6.15 15.00 -9.15
N ASN A 173 5.04 15.69 -8.90
CA ASN A 173 5.00 17.12 -8.58
C ASN A 173 5.44 17.43 -7.13
N SER A 174 5.39 16.44 -6.24
CA SER A 174 5.78 16.60 -4.84
C SER A 174 6.77 15.52 -4.40
N PRO A 175 7.53 15.73 -3.31
CA PRO A 175 8.39 14.69 -2.76
C PRO A 175 7.64 13.39 -2.48
N ALA A 176 6.42 13.46 -1.94
CA ALA A 176 5.61 12.28 -1.66
C ALA A 176 5.16 11.56 -2.94
N GLN A 177 4.84 12.29 -4.03
CA GLN A 177 4.55 11.66 -5.32
C GLN A 177 5.78 10.99 -5.91
N ARG A 178 6.97 11.60 -5.82
CA ARG A 178 8.22 10.99 -6.27
C ARG A 178 8.51 9.69 -5.53
N ASP A 179 8.28 9.67 -4.22
CA ASP A 179 8.48 8.49 -3.38
C ASP A 179 7.55 7.34 -3.79
N ILE A 180 6.27 7.61 -4.02
CA ILE A 180 5.33 6.57 -4.44
C ILE A 180 5.57 6.11 -5.89
N LEU A 181 6.06 6.99 -6.77
CA LEU A 181 6.47 6.61 -8.12
C LEU A 181 7.70 5.69 -8.08
N LEU A 182 8.67 5.95 -7.20
CA LEU A 182 9.80 5.04 -6.96
C LEU A 182 9.33 3.65 -6.51
N LEU A 183 8.50 3.58 -5.47
CA LEU A 183 7.99 2.30 -4.94
C LEU A 183 7.09 1.58 -5.94
N GLY A 184 6.22 2.33 -6.61
CA GLY A 184 5.31 1.80 -7.61
C GLY A 184 6.07 1.24 -8.81
N ALA A 185 7.00 2.01 -9.40
CA ALA A 185 7.82 1.56 -10.52
C ALA A 185 8.67 0.33 -10.15
N ALA A 186 9.33 0.35 -8.97
CA ALA A 186 10.07 -0.81 -8.49
C ALA A 186 9.17 -2.05 -8.35
N THR A 187 7.91 -1.89 -7.89
CA THR A 187 6.96 -2.99 -7.75
C THR A 187 6.52 -3.54 -9.11
N VAL A 188 6.17 -2.66 -10.05
CA VAL A 188 5.71 -3.06 -11.39
C VAL A 188 6.84 -3.68 -12.20
N LEU A 189 8.01 -3.05 -12.25
CA LEU A 189 9.18 -3.60 -12.94
C LEU A 189 9.64 -4.93 -12.29
N GLY A 190 9.66 -4.98 -10.95
CA GLY A 190 9.97 -6.21 -10.20
C GLY A 190 9.04 -7.38 -10.54
N SER A 191 7.76 -7.13 -10.83
CA SER A 191 6.79 -8.17 -11.21
C SER A 191 7.12 -8.86 -12.54
N THR A 192 7.88 -8.20 -13.40
CA THR A 192 8.27 -8.72 -14.71
C THR A 192 9.58 -9.50 -14.68
N LEU A 193 10.38 -9.34 -13.61
CA LEU A 193 11.70 -9.97 -13.47
C LEU A 193 11.65 -11.42 -12.97
N ASN A 194 10.54 -11.82 -12.35
CA ASN A 194 10.23 -13.17 -11.85
C ASN A 194 11.48 -14.10 -11.67
N LYS A 195 11.62 -15.16 -12.47
CA LYS A 195 12.75 -16.12 -12.38
C LYS A 195 14.06 -15.58 -12.96
N LEU A 196 14.03 -14.52 -13.75
CA LEU A 196 15.23 -13.96 -14.40
C LEU A 196 16.21 -13.45 -13.35
N VAL A 197 15.73 -12.73 -12.32
CA VAL A 197 16.57 -12.19 -11.25
C VAL A 197 16.31 -12.95 -9.96
N SER A 198 17.37 -13.44 -9.32
CA SER A 198 17.30 -14.16 -8.04
C SER A 198 18.44 -13.76 -7.11
N PHE A 199 18.27 -14.03 -5.82
CA PHE A 199 19.30 -13.87 -4.81
C PHE A 199 19.05 -14.82 -3.62
N VAL A 200 20.09 -15.07 -2.83
CA VAL A 200 19.97 -15.88 -1.60
C VAL A 200 19.85 -14.96 -0.39
N TYR A 201 18.75 -15.09 0.36
CA TYR A 201 18.50 -14.38 1.60
C TYR A 201 17.91 -15.33 2.65
N GLY A 202 18.52 -15.39 3.83
CA GLY A 202 18.06 -16.31 4.88
C GLY A 202 18.07 -17.79 4.46
N ARG A 203 19.07 -18.22 3.68
CA ARG A 203 19.27 -19.59 3.15
C ARG A 203 18.20 -20.05 2.14
N LYS A 204 17.38 -19.11 1.62
CA LYS A 204 16.37 -19.39 0.58
C LYS A 204 16.60 -18.49 -0.63
N HIS A 205 16.27 -19.00 -1.81
CA HIS A 205 16.16 -18.16 -2.98
C HIS A 205 14.98 -17.19 -2.82
N LYS A 206 15.22 -15.94 -3.15
CA LYS A 206 14.24 -14.86 -3.17
C LYS A 206 14.33 -14.12 -4.51
N TYR A 207 13.28 -13.41 -4.82
CA TYR A 207 13.08 -12.75 -6.11
C TYR A 207 12.58 -11.31 -5.90
N PRO A 208 12.69 -10.41 -6.89
CA PRO A 208 12.36 -8.98 -6.76
C PRO A 208 10.85 -8.70 -6.72
N CYS A 209 10.09 -9.47 -5.94
CA CYS A 209 8.64 -9.30 -5.81
C CYS A 209 8.30 -8.46 -4.58
N LEU A 210 7.72 -7.28 -4.80
CA LEU A 210 7.32 -6.35 -3.74
C LEU A 210 5.81 -6.41 -3.48
N GLN A 211 5.42 -6.12 -2.24
CA GLN A 211 4.05 -5.85 -1.85
C GLN A 211 4.01 -4.48 -1.18
N VAL A 212 3.41 -3.51 -1.85
CA VAL A 212 3.39 -2.09 -1.44
C VAL A 212 1.97 -1.63 -1.22
N PHE A 213 1.73 -0.89 -0.14
CA PHE A 213 0.47 -0.24 0.14
C PHE A 213 0.68 1.25 0.43
N VAL A 214 0.25 2.08 -0.50
CA VAL A 214 0.26 3.54 -0.36
C VAL A 214 -1.05 3.99 0.26
N THR A 215 -0.95 4.64 1.41
CA THR A 215 -2.11 5.17 2.13
C THR A 215 -2.09 6.69 2.08
N ALA A 216 -3.23 7.28 1.76
CA ALA A 216 -3.34 8.72 1.63
C ALA A 216 -4.76 9.21 1.91
N PRO A 217 -4.96 10.40 2.50
CA PRO A 217 -6.25 11.04 2.53
C PRO A 217 -6.75 11.33 1.10
N PRO A 218 -8.05 11.64 0.91
CA PRO A 218 -8.54 12.17 -0.35
C PRO A 218 -7.75 13.42 -0.79
N ALA A 219 -7.64 13.63 -2.09
CA ALA A 219 -6.90 14.76 -2.68
C ALA A 219 -5.43 14.83 -2.23
N SER A 220 -4.71 13.73 -2.32
CA SER A 220 -3.28 13.62 -1.94
C SER A 220 -2.34 13.43 -3.13
N GLY A 221 -2.86 13.34 -4.36
CA GLY A 221 -2.05 13.06 -5.54
C GLY A 221 -1.66 11.59 -5.72
N LYS A 222 -2.22 10.66 -4.93
CA LYS A 222 -1.97 9.20 -5.05
C LYS A 222 -2.35 8.62 -6.40
N GLY A 223 -3.18 9.31 -7.19
CA GLY A 223 -3.57 8.93 -8.55
C GLY A 223 -2.39 8.74 -9.51
N ALA A 224 -1.22 9.31 -9.22
CA ALA A 224 0.02 9.08 -9.99
C ALA A 224 0.38 7.58 -10.11
N LEU A 225 -0.09 6.72 -9.22
CA LEU A 225 0.11 5.27 -9.33
C LEU A 225 -0.64 4.63 -10.51
N THR A 226 -1.65 5.29 -11.08
CA THR A 226 -2.31 4.80 -12.32
C THR A 226 -1.35 4.81 -13.49
N TRP A 227 -0.47 5.80 -13.57
CA TRP A 227 0.55 5.88 -14.63
C TRP A 227 1.53 4.72 -14.54
N VAL A 228 1.97 4.37 -13.32
CA VAL A 228 2.94 3.29 -13.11
C VAL A 228 2.39 1.94 -13.58
N ARG A 229 1.07 1.70 -13.46
CA ARG A 229 0.41 0.49 -13.95
C ARG A 229 0.59 0.34 -15.47
N ARG A 230 0.63 1.46 -16.24
CA ARG A 230 0.82 1.46 -17.70
C ARG A 230 2.13 0.79 -18.12
N LEU A 231 3.18 0.81 -17.28
CA LEU A 231 4.44 0.11 -17.56
C LEU A 231 4.27 -1.40 -17.75
N ALA A 232 3.27 -2.03 -17.11
CA ALA A 232 3.00 -3.46 -17.21
C ALA A 232 2.09 -3.84 -18.39
N GLU A 233 1.33 -2.89 -18.93
CA GLU A 233 0.29 -3.16 -19.93
C GLU A 233 0.83 -3.75 -21.23
N PRO A 234 1.95 -3.32 -21.82
CA PRO A 234 2.48 -3.93 -23.03
C PRO A 234 2.82 -5.41 -22.87
N ILE A 235 3.33 -5.83 -21.70
CA ILE A 235 3.62 -7.23 -21.39
C ILE A 235 2.32 -8.00 -21.19
N HIS A 236 1.37 -7.44 -20.44
CA HIS A 236 0.07 -8.03 -20.19
C HIS A 236 -0.72 -8.26 -21.50
N ASN A 237 -0.77 -7.24 -22.37
CA ASN A 237 -1.47 -7.30 -23.65
C ASN A 237 -0.86 -8.35 -24.58
N ALA A 238 0.48 -8.45 -24.66
CA ALA A 238 1.15 -9.47 -25.46
C ALA A 238 0.82 -10.90 -24.99
N LEU A 239 0.70 -11.12 -23.68
CA LEU A 239 0.25 -12.41 -23.13
C LEU A 239 -1.20 -12.72 -23.51
N LEU A 240 -2.10 -11.74 -23.42
CA LEU A 240 -3.49 -11.89 -23.81
C LEU A 240 -3.65 -12.12 -25.33
N ASP A 241 -2.90 -11.43 -26.15
CA ASP A 241 -2.94 -11.61 -27.62
C ASP A 241 -2.47 -13.02 -27.98
N THR A 242 -1.40 -13.49 -27.38
CA THR A 242 -0.95 -14.88 -27.52
C THR A 242 -2.04 -15.88 -27.12
N TYR A 243 -2.77 -15.61 -26.03
CA TYR A 243 -3.88 -16.46 -25.60
C TYR A 243 -5.05 -16.39 -26.60
N ARG A 244 -5.41 -15.20 -27.09
CA ARG A 244 -6.50 -15.00 -28.08
C ARG A 244 -6.25 -15.81 -29.37
N GLU A 245 -5.02 -15.86 -29.83
CA GLU A 245 -4.64 -16.66 -30.98
C GLU A 245 -4.76 -18.18 -30.68
N LYS A 246 -4.21 -18.61 -29.56
CA LYS A 246 -4.26 -20.03 -29.15
C LYS A 246 -5.67 -20.53 -28.91
N ILE A 247 -6.54 -19.73 -28.27
CA ILE A 247 -7.93 -20.13 -28.01
C ILE A 247 -8.75 -20.19 -29.30
N LYS A 248 -8.42 -19.35 -30.29
CA LYS A 248 -9.04 -19.43 -31.61
C LYS A 248 -8.68 -20.75 -32.30
N THR A 249 -7.42 -21.13 -32.30
CA THR A 249 -6.94 -22.41 -32.85
C THR A 249 -7.59 -23.59 -32.13
N TYR A 250 -7.56 -23.60 -30.80
CA TYR A 250 -8.23 -24.61 -29.99
C TYR A 250 -9.70 -24.80 -30.34
N ARG A 251 -10.45 -23.71 -30.48
CA ARG A 251 -11.87 -23.78 -30.84
C ARG A 251 -12.10 -24.46 -32.21
N MET A 252 -11.25 -24.18 -33.18
CA MET A 252 -11.31 -24.83 -34.51
C MET A 252 -10.97 -26.31 -34.39
N GLU A 253 -9.92 -26.68 -33.65
CA GLU A 253 -9.51 -28.07 -33.46
C GLU A 253 -10.55 -28.86 -32.65
N LYS A 254 -11.12 -28.24 -31.61
CA LYS A 254 -12.16 -28.84 -30.78
C LYS A 254 -13.44 -29.10 -31.60
N THR A 255 -13.82 -28.15 -32.45
CA THR A 255 -14.97 -28.33 -33.35
C THR A 255 -14.75 -29.50 -34.33
N LYS A 256 -13.54 -29.62 -34.92
CA LYS A 256 -13.19 -30.75 -35.77
C LYS A 256 -13.21 -32.06 -34.97
N TRP A 257 -12.62 -32.08 -33.78
CA TRP A 257 -12.61 -33.26 -32.92
C TRP A 257 -14.03 -33.68 -32.51
N ASP A 258 -14.93 -32.72 -32.24
CA ASP A 258 -16.34 -33.01 -31.89
C ASP A 258 -17.10 -33.68 -33.01
N THR A 259 -16.70 -33.51 -34.28
CA THR A 259 -17.33 -34.14 -35.45
C THR A 259 -16.82 -35.55 -35.77
N LEU A 260 -15.72 -36.03 -35.11
CA LEU A 260 -15.08 -37.31 -35.42
C LEU A 260 -15.91 -38.56 -35.07
N GLY A 261 -17.02 -38.43 -34.33
CA GLY A 261 -17.88 -39.55 -33.97
C GLY A 261 -17.12 -40.68 -33.27
N LYS A 262 -17.07 -41.90 -33.84
CA LYS A 262 -16.38 -43.05 -33.25
C LYS A 262 -14.85 -42.96 -33.28
N GLU A 263 -14.29 -42.14 -34.14
CA GLU A 263 -12.83 -41.90 -34.24
C GLU A 263 -12.28 -41.11 -33.06
N LYS A 264 -13.10 -40.48 -32.23
CA LYS A 264 -12.70 -39.83 -30.97
C LYS A 264 -11.93 -40.78 -30.04
N VAL A 265 -12.21 -42.08 -30.07
CA VAL A 265 -11.50 -43.05 -29.21
C VAL A 265 -10.00 -43.14 -29.51
N ASN A 266 -9.62 -42.85 -30.76
CA ASN A 266 -8.24 -42.92 -31.22
C ASN A 266 -7.58 -41.57 -31.38
N THR A 267 -8.32 -40.48 -31.17
CA THR A 267 -7.82 -39.09 -31.34
C THR A 267 -7.91 -38.33 -30.02
N PRO A 268 -6.77 -37.94 -29.42
CA PRO A 268 -6.80 -37.19 -28.17
C PRO A 268 -7.60 -35.89 -28.31
N GLU A 269 -8.30 -35.55 -27.26
CA GLU A 269 -9.02 -34.27 -27.20
C GLU A 269 -8.01 -33.13 -27.18
N PRO A 270 -8.22 -32.05 -27.98
CA PRO A 270 -7.38 -30.87 -27.94
C PRO A 270 -7.34 -30.27 -26.53
N GLU A 271 -6.15 -29.90 -26.05
CA GLU A 271 -5.98 -29.26 -24.75
C GLU A 271 -6.33 -27.77 -24.82
N GLN A 272 -7.14 -27.32 -23.86
CA GLN A 272 -7.47 -25.91 -23.76
C GLN A 272 -6.24 -25.09 -23.33
N PRO A 273 -5.89 -24.00 -24.04
CA PRO A 273 -4.75 -23.17 -23.68
C PRO A 273 -4.97 -22.45 -22.34
N GLN A 274 -3.92 -22.37 -21.55
CA GLN A 274 -3.93 -21.63 -20.28
C GLN A 274 -4.02 -20.12 -20.52
N LEU A 275 -4.86 -19.43 -19.73
CA LEU A 275 -4.98 -17.98 -19.77
C LEU A 275 -3.83 -17.32 -19.01
N LYS A 276 -2.74 -17.03 -19.72
CA LYS A 276 -1.60 -16.31 -19.14
C LYS A 276 -1.89 -14.81 -19.12
N MET A 277 -1.66 -14.19 -17.95
CA MET A 277 -1.78 -12.75 -17.75
C MET A 277 -0.78 -12.26 -16.73
N LEU A 278 -0.39 -10.99 -16.79
CA LEU A 278 0.43 -10.34 -15.77
C LEU A 278 -0.44 -9.59 -14.75
N LEU A 279 -1.35 -8.73 -15.22
CA LEU A 279 -2.24 -7.95 -14.36
C LEU A 279 -3.44 -8.80 -13.94
N ILE A 280 -3.57 -9.02 -12.64
CA ILE A 280 -4.67 -9.75 -12.01
C ILE A 280 -5.59 -8.72 -11.35
N ALA A 281 -6.88 -8.76 -11.67
CA ALA A 281 -7.86 -7.84 -11.12
C ALA A 281 -8.04 -8.03 -9.60
N GLY A 282 -8.19 -6.94 -8.87
CA GLY A 282 -8.31 -6.92 -7.42
C GLY A 282 -9.67 -7.34 -6.87
N ASP A 283 -10.72 -7.40 -7.70
CA ASP A 283 -12.06 -7.88 -7.33
C ASP A 283 -12.22 -9.41 -7.47
N ASN A 284 -11.12 -10.10 -7.76
CA ASN A 284 -11.12 -11.53 -7.98
C ASN A 284 -11.27 -12.33 -6.68
N THR A 285 -11.79 -13.56 -6.76
CA THR A 285 -11.80 -14.48 -5.63
C THR A 285 -10.39 -15.03 -5.33
N GLY A 286 -10.13 -15.44 -4.10
CA GLY A 286 -8.85 -16.07 -3.74
C GLY A 286 -8.52 -17.28 -4.62
N THR A 287 -9.51 -18.09 -5.00
CA THR A 287 -9.34 -19.22 -5.93
C THR A 287 -9.04 -18.73 -7.35
N GLY A 288 -9.72 -17.69 -7.83
CA GLY A 288 -9.47 -17.12 -9.15
C GLY A 288 -8.04 -16.57 -9.28
N ILE A 289 -7.50 -15.92 -8.23
CA ILE A 289 -6.10 -15.49 -8.21
C ILE A 289 -5.15 -16.70 -8.25
N GLN A 290 -5.45 -17.78 -7.50
CA GLN A 290 -4.64 -18.99 -7.55
C GLN A 290 -4.62 -19.61 -8.95
N GLU A 291 -5.77 -19.66 -9.63
CA GLU A 291 -5.86 -20.15 -11.00
C GLU A 291 -5.05 -19.28 -11.97
N ASN A 292 -5.21 -17.96 -11.90
CA ASN A 292 -4.45 -17.03 -12.73
C ASN A 292 -2.93 -17.16 -12.52
N LEU A 293 -2.49 -17.34 -11.27
CA LEU A 293 -1.08 -17.58 -10.96
C LEU A 293 -0.60 -18.92 -11.54
N MET A 294 -1.39 -19.99 -11.39
CA MET A 294 -1.03 -21.32 -11.92
C MET A 294 -0.94 -21.30 -13.44
N ASP A 295 -1.89 -20.66 -14.12
CA ASP A 295 -1.89 -20.51 -15.58
C ASP A 295 -0.70 -19.66 -16.07
N SER A 296 -0.26 -18.70 -15.28
CA SER A 296 0.86 -17.79 -15.59
C SER A 296 2.21 -18.28 -15.03
N GLY A 297 2.32 -19.54 -14.60
CA GLY A 297 3.57 -20.11 -14.06
C GLY A 297 4.03 -19.49 -12.73
N GLY A 298 3.08 -19.01 -11.93
CA GLY A 298 3.26 -18.37 -10.63
C GLY A 298 3.44 -16.87 -10.68
N VAL A 299 3.45 -16.26 -11.85
CA VAL A 299 3.70 -14.81 -12.05
C VAL A 299 2.40 -14.02 -12.02
N GLY A 300 2.40 -12.87 -11.34
CA GLY A 300 1.24 -11.97 -11.32
C GLY A 300 1.56 -10.61 -10.67
N LEU A 301 0.76 -9.62 -11.03
CA LEU A 301 0.74 -8.28 -10.44
C LEU A 301 -0.70 -7.89 -10.14
N ILE A 302 -1.00 -7.61 -8.88
CA ILE A 302 -2.22 -6.92 -8.47
C ILE A 302 -1.85 -5.45 -8.32
N CYS A 303 -2.49 -4.57 -9.12
CA CYS A 303 -2.23 -3.14 -9.10
C CYS A 303 -3.57 -2.39 -9.07
N GLU A 304 -4.00 -1.99 -7.86
CA GLU A 304 -5.28 -1.34 -7.62
C GLU A 304 -5.10 0.00 -6.91
N THR A 305 -5.68 1.03 -7.48
CA THR A 305 -5.63 2.39 -6.93
C THR A 305 -6.68 2.65 -5.86
N GLU A 306 -7.69 1.78 -5.76
CA GLU A 306 -8.74 1.81 -4.75
C GLU A 306 -8.74 0.49 -3.97
N ALA A 307 -8.17 0.51 -2.76
CA ALA A 307 -8.03 -0.69 -1.92
C ALA A 307 -9.38 -1.31 -1.48
N ASP A 308 -10.51 -0.58 -1.66
CA ASP A 308 -11.86 -1.11 -1.41
C ASP A 308 -12.17 -2.30 -2.31
N THR A 309 -11.72 -2.29 -3.55
CA THR A 309 -11.87 -3.40 -4.49
C THR A 309 -11.34 -4.69 -3.88
N VAL A 310 -10.11 -4.64 -3.36
CA VAL A 310 -9.45 -5.79 -2.72
C VAL A 310 -10.06 -6.09 -1.35
N SER A 311 -10.40 -5.07 -0.55
CA SER A 311 -10.94 -5.27 0.79
C SER A 311 -12.33 -5.91 0.77
N THR A 312 -13.14 -5.60 -0.24
CA THR A 312 -14.45 -6.22 -0.45
C THR A 312 -14.30 -7.70 -0.82
N ALA A 313 -13.35 -8.02 -1.69
CA ALA A 313 -13.05 -9.41 -2.05
C ALA A 313 -12.52 -10.24 -0.86
N ILE A 314 -11.72 -9.62 0.02
CA ILE A 314 -11.20 -10.27 1.26
C ILE A 314 -12.28 -10.49 2.31
N GLY A 315 -13.24 -9.56 2.43
CA GLY A 315 -14.33 -9.62 3.41
C GLY A 315 -15.46 -10.61 3.07
N GLY A 316 -15.49 -11.15 1.84
CA GLY A 316 -16.46 -12.15 1.43
C GLY A 316 -16.21 -13.53 2.04
N ASP A 317 -17.26 -14.40 2.09
CA ASP A 317 -17.22 -15.74 2.71
C ASP A 317 -16.15 -16.70 2.15
N HIS A 318 -15.52 -16.35 1.01
CA HIS A 318 -14.47 -17.11 0.34
C HIS A 318 -13.10 -16.43 0.38
N GLY A 319 -12.91 -15.41 1.24
CA GLY A 319 -11.78 -14.50 1.24
C GLY A 319 -10.54 -14.97 2.02
N HIS A 320 -9.84 -16.00 1.57
CA HIS A 320 -8.54 -16.38 2.14
C HIS A 320 -7.34 -15.63 1.51
N TRP A 321 -7.54 -14.40 1.05
CA TRP A 321 -6.50 -13.58 0.42
C TRP A 321 -5.29 -13.32 1.31
N SER A 322 -5.51 -13.10 2.60
CA SER A 322 -4.41 -12.81 3.54
C SER A 322 -3.40 -13.96 3.59
N ASP A 323 -3.87 -15.23 3.58
CA ASP A 323 -2.98 -16.39 3.53
C ASP A 323 -2.27 -16.49 2.18
N LEU A 324 -3.00 -16.28 1.09
CA LEU A 324 -2.45 -16.28 -0.26
C LEU A 324 -1.34 -15.23 -0.42
N LEU A 325 -1.59 -13.97 -0.04
CA LEU A 325 -0.60 -12.90 -0.13
C LEU A 325 0.64 -13.18 0.72
N ARG A 326 0.46 -13.77 1.92
CA ARG A 326 1.58 -14.17 2.78
C ARG A 326 2.42 -15.28 2.17
N LYS A 327 1.81 -16.30 1.57
CA LYS A 327 2.50 -17.39 0.86
C LYS A 327 3.26 -16.84 -0.34
N CYS A 328 2.63 -16.00 -1.15
CA CYS A 328 3.27 -15.39 -2.31
C CYS A 328 4.44 -14.47 -1.94
N PHE A 329 4.36 -13.75 -0.82
CA PHE A 329 5.49 -12.95 -0.32
C PHE A 329 6.73 -13.81 -0.06
N ASP A 330 6.55 -15.01 0.49
CA ASP A 330 7.63 -15.93 0.82
C ASP A 330 8.02 -16.85 -0.34
N HIS A 331 7.35 -16.72 -1.51
CA HIS A 331 7.49 -17.58 -2.69
C HIS A 331 7.14 -19.05 -2.41
N ASP A 332 6.21 -19.26 -1.48
CA ASP A 332 5.78 -20.60 -1.09
C ASP A 332 4.88 -21.23 -2.17
N ARG A 333 4.79 -22.56 -2.11
CA ARG A 333 3.94 -23.37 -2.97
C ARG A 333 2.46 -23.03 -2.74
N LEU A 334 1.72 -22.89 -3.84
CA LEU A 334 0.26 -22.89 -3.86
C LEU A 334 -0.25 -24.19 -4.45
N ALA A 335 -1.29 -24.74 -3.84
CA ALA A 335 -1.97 -25.92 -4.35
C ALA A 335 -3.44 -25.87 -3.93
N TYR A 336 -4.32 -26.34 -4.78
CA TYR A 336 -5.69 -26.64 -4.44
C TYR A 336 -6.14 -27.99 -4.97
N ASN A 337 -7.13 -28.57 -4.31
CA ASN A 337 -7.76 -29.83 -4.70
C ASN A 337 -9.27 -29.65 -4.70
N ARG A 338 -9.89 -29.66 -5.88
CA ARG A 338 -11.33 -29.62 -6.06
C ARG A 338 -11.89 -31.03 -6.13
N ARG A 339 -12.61 -31.45 -5.08
CA ARG A 339 -13.24 -32.77 -5.04
C ARG A 339 -14.30 -32.98 -6.13
N THR A 340 -15.00 -31.91 -6.51
CA THR A 340 -16.10 -31.96 -7.49
C THR A 340 -15.66 -32.46 -8.85
N ASN A 341 -14.46 -32.04 -9.30
CA ASN A 341 -13.92 -32.40 -10.62
C ASN A 341 -12.68 -33.29 -10.54
N HIS A 342 -12.30 -33.75 -9.33
CA HIS A 342 -11.03 -34.44 -9.07
C HIS A 342 -9.81 -33.65 -9.59
N GLU A 343 -9.92 -32.32 -9.59
CA GLU A 343 -8.91 -31.42 -10.12
C GLU A 343 -7.87 -31.09 -9.05
N TYR A 344 -6.62 -31.45 -9.28
CA TYR A 344 -5.48 -31.03 -8.48
C TYR A 344 -4.58 -30.14 -9.32
N ARG A 345 -4.31 -28.93 -8.84
CA ARG A 345 -3.36 -28.01 -9.46
C ARG A 345 -2.41 -27.45 -8.44
N GLU A 346 -1.18 -27.20 -8.86
CA GLU A 346 -0.15 -26.62 -8.00
C GLU A 346 0.81 -25.72 -8.76
N CYS A 347 1.39 -24.79 -8.02
CA CYS A 347 2.50 -23.97 -8.43
C CYS A 347 3.55 -23.99 -7.34
N ASN A 348 4.76 -24.46 -7.64
CA ASN A 348 5.81 -24.69 -6.65
C ASN A 348 6.46 -23.40 -6.14
N VAL A 349 6.49 -22.36 -6.95
CA VAL A 349 7.08 -21.05 -6.61
C VAL A 349 6.18 -19.95 -7.16
N THR A 350 5.87 -18.97 -6.33
CA THR A 350 5.01 -17.85 -6.69
C THR A 350 5.77 -16.54 -6.78
N PHE A 351 5.38 -15.68 -7.74
CA PHE A 351 6.00 -14.39 -8.04
C PHE A 351 4.90 -13.33 -8.13
N LEU A 352 4.16 -13.13 -7.04
CA LEU A 352 3.07 -12.15 -6.99
C LEU A 352 3.56 -10.85 -6.38
N CYS A 353 3.56 -9.80 -7.18
CA CYS A 353 3.70 -8.42 -6.73
C CYS A 353 2.35 -7.80 -6.45
N VAL A 354 2.31 -6.86 -5.50
CA VAL A 354 1.08 -6.16 -5.10
C VAL A 354 1.38 -4.68 -4.94
N LEU A 355 0.65 -3.85 -5.65
CA LEU A 355 0.67 -2.40 -5.51
C LEU A 355 -0.75 -1.92 -5.24
N LEU A 356 -1.01 -1.50 -4.02
CA LEU A 356 -2.31 -1.00 -3.61
C LEU A 356 -2.21 0.46 -3.20
N SER A 357 -3.24 1.23 -3.47
CA SER A 357 -3.43 2.51 -2.82
C SER A 357 -4.83 2.65 -2.25
N GLY A 358 -4.95 3.43 -1.17
CA GLY A 358 -6.22 3.61 -0.51
C GLY A 358 -6.21 4.71 0.54
N THR A 359 -7.37 4.94 1.16
CA THR A 359 -7.48 5.84 2.30
C THR A 359 -7.13 5.12 3.61
N PRO A 360 -6.82 5.84 4.69
CA PRO A 360 -6.56 5.23 6.00
C PRO A 360 -7.70 4.33 6.49
N ALA A 361 -8.94 4.65 6.14
CA ALA A 361 -10.11 3.83 6.52
C ALA A 361 -10.12 2.45 5.84
N GLN A 362 -9.49 2.33 4.68
CA GLN A 362 -9.43 1.10 3.88
C GLN A 362 -8.35 0.12 4.35
N ILE A 363 -7.47 0.54 5.27
CA ILE A 363 -6.43 -0.34 5.83
C ILE A 363 -7.05 -1.44 6.69
N LYS A 364 -7.97 -1.07 7.59
CA LYS A 364 -8.54 -1.99 8.58
C LYS A 364 -9.30 -3.18 7.98
N PRO A 365 -10.13 -3.02 6.95
CA PRO A 365 -10.76 -4.15 6.28
C PRO A 365 -9.75 -5.12 5.64
N LEU A 366 -8.65 -4.58 5.09
CA LEU A 366 -7.59 -5.38 4.47
C LEU A 366 -6.68 -6.03 5.52
N ILE A 367 -6.32 -5.29 6.57
CA ILE A 367 -5.41 -5.71 7.64
C ILE A 367 -6.11 -5.49 8.99
N PRO A 368 -6.93 -6.45 9.44
CA PRO A 368 -7.73 -6.31 10.66
C PRO A 368 -6.88 -6.13 11.93
N SER A 369 -5.70 -6.72 11.96
CA SER A 369 -4.74 -6.59 13.05
C SER A 369 -3.31 -6.75 12.55
N ALA A 370 -2.35 -6.18 13.28
CA ALA A 370 -0.92 -6.34 12.99
C ALA A 370 -0.43 -7.79 13.18
N GLU A 371 -1.18 -8.61 13.91
CA GLU A 371 -0.81 -10.00 14.23
C GLU A 371 -1.12 -10.99 13.10
N ASN A 372 -1.97 -10.61 12.13
CA ASN A 372 -2.34 -11.54 11.05
C ASN A 372 -1.17 -11.83 10.08
N GLY A 373 -0.03 -11.18 10.25
CA GLY A 373 1.20 -11.37 9.47
C GLY A 373 1.19 -10.70 8.10
N LEU A 374 0.06 -10.19 7.59
CA LEU A 374 0.01 -9.43 6.34
C LEU A 374 0.63 -8.05 6.51
N PHE A 375 0.34 -7.37 7.66
CA PHE A 375 0.93 -6.09 8.00
C PHE A 375 2.45 -6.09 7.81
N SER A 376 3.13 -7.08 8.38
CA SER A 376 4.58 -7.13 8.34
C SER A 376 5.17 -7.33 6.94
N ARG A 377 4.40 -7.81 5.97
CA ARG A 377 4.84 -8.12 4.60
C ARG A 377 4.64 -6.97 3.62
N GLN A 378 3.77 -6.01 3.95
CA GLN A 378 3.55 -4.82 3.13
C GLN A 378 4.64 -3.76 3.40
N LEU A 379 5.13 -3.12 2.36
CA LEU A 379 5.81 -1.84 2.46
C LEU A 379 4.76 -0.74 2.48
N PHE A 380 4.68 -0.02 3.58
CA PHE A 380 3.73 1.08 3.73
C PHE A 380 4.38 2.41 3.38
N TYR A 381 3.61 3.25 2.69
CA TYR A 381 3.89 4.66 2.52
C TYR A 381 2.63 5.47 2.79
N TYR A 382 2.72 6.47 3.66
CA TYR A 382 1.62 7.39 3.97
C TYR A 382 1.89 8.74 3.34
N MET A 383 1.04 9.16 2.42
CA MET A 383 1.14 10.49 1.80
C MET A 383 0.37 11.51 2.64
N PRO A 384 0.90 12.74 2.79
CA PRO A 384 0.13 13.86 3.34
C PRO A 384 -0.99 14.30 2.37
N ALA A 385 -1.97 15.03 2.88
CA ALA A 385 -2.91 15.74 2.02
C ALA A 385 -2.18 16.87 1.26
N ILE A 386 -2.68 17.22 0.07
CA ILE A 386 -2.27 18.43 -0.63
C ILE A 386 -2.88 19.63 0.13
N GLU A 387 -2.05 20.58 0.53
CA GLU A 387 -2.47 21.75 1.31
C GLU A 387 -2.90 22.91 0.42
N GLU A 388 -2.36 23.02 -0.78
CA GLU A 388 -2.60 24.10 -1.73
C GLU A 388 -3.12 23.55 -3.07
N TRP A 389 -3.91 24.35 -3.77
CA TRP A 389 -4.36 24.01 -5.11
C TRP A 389 -3.18 24.05 -6.08
N GLU A 390 -2.96 22.95 -6.82
CA GLU A 390 -1.99 22.87 -7.91
C GLU A 390 -2.67 23.27 -9.23
N ASP A 391 -1.98 24.11 -10.03
CA ASP A 391 -2.43 24.47 -11.38
C ASP A 391 -2.46 23.22 -12.27
N GLN A 392 -3.66 22.87 -12.76
CA GLN A 392 -3.88 21.69 -13.59
C GLN A 392 -3.62 21.97 -15.09
N PHE A 393 -3.40 23.21 -15.45
CA PHE A 393 -3.17 23.68 -16.82
C PHE A 393 -1.69 24.01 -17.06
N ASN A 394 -0.82 23.53 -16.18
CA ASN A 394 0.62 23.81 -16.27
C ASN A 394 1.20 23.24 -17.58
N GLU A 395 2.05 24.01 -18.23
CA GLU A 395 2.47 24.04 -19.64
C GLU A 395 2.99 22.74 -20.28
N ALA A 396 2.99 21.63 -19.62
CA ALA A 396 3.37 20.37 -20.24
C ALA A 396 2.12 19.66 -20.79
N ASP A 397 1.80 19.86 -22.07
CA ASP A 397 0.91 19.00 -22.88
C ASP A 397 1.39 17.52 -22.89
N THR A 398 1.84 17.00 -21.74
CA THR A 398 2.41 15.67 -21.64
C THR A 398 1.33 14.73 -21.10
N ASP A 399 0.79 13.90 -21.98
CA ASP A 399 -0.02 12.75 -21.60
C ASP A 399 0.86 11.68 -20.92
N TYR A 400 0.81 11.62 -19.60
CA TYR A 400 1.57 10.62 -18.84
C TYR A 400 1.08 9.19 -19.07
N ASP A 401 -0.19 8.97 -19.38
CA ASP A 401 -0.68 7.64 -19.71
C ASP A 401 0.02 7.08 -20.95
N SER A 402 0.08 7.87 -22.02
CA SER A 402 0.79 7.49 -23.26
C SER A 402 2.30 7.34 -23.03
N ARG A 403 2.92 8.24 -22.27
CA ARG A 403 4.35 8.21 -21.98
C ARG A 403 4.75 6.95 -21.18
N PHE A 404 4.00 6.61 -20.16
CA PHE A 404 4.29 5.40 -19.37
C PHE A 404 4.01 4.12 -20.15
N LEU A 405 3.03 4.13 -21.05
CA LEU A 405 2.78 3.01 -21.95
C LEU A 405 3.95 2.81 -22.92
N GLU A 406 4.50 3.88 -23.49
CA GLU A 406 5.69 3.85 -24.34
C GLU A 406 6.90 3.31 -23.58
N TRP A 407 7.17 3.80 -22.38
CA TRP A 407 8.24 3.28 -21.53
C TRP A 407 8.05 1.80 -21.19
N GLY A 408 6.80 1.38 -20.97
CA GLY A 408 6.46 -0.03 -20.78
C GLY A 408 6.76 -0.90 -22.00
N ALA A 409 6.52 -0.38 -23.22
CA ALA A 409 6.85 -1.06 -24.46
C ALA A 409 8.37 -1.22 -24.63
N GLN A 410 9.14 -0.16 -24.38
CA GLN A 410 10.61 -0.16 -24.43
C GLN A 410 11.20 -1.11 -23.37
N TRP A 411 10.64 -1.11 -22.14
CA TRP A 411 11.02 -2.07 -21.12
C TRP A 411 10.76 -3.51 -21.56
N LYS A 412 9.60 -3.78 -22.19
CA LYS A 412 9.26 -5.10 -22.71
C LYS A 412 10.27 -5.58 -23.76
N GLU A 413 10.69 -4.73 -24.69
CA GLU A 413 11.68 -5.07 -25.72
C GLU A 413 13.01 -5.51 -25.10
N VAL A 414 13.52 -4.74 -24.13
CA VAL A 414 14.77 -5.07 -23.42
C VAL A 414 14.59 -6.38 -22.63
N LEU A 415 13.47 -6.54 -21.94
CA LEU A 415 13.18 -7.73 -21.15
C LEU A 415 13.08 -8.99 -22.02
N ASP A 416 12.40 -8.92 -23.16
CA ASP A 416 12.25 -10.04 -24.10
C ASP A 416 13.62 -10.45 -24.65
N ALA A 417 14.47 -9.49 -25.02
CA ALA A 417 15.82 -9.75 -25.50
C ALA A 417 16.70 -10.43 -24.45
N ILE A 418 16.61 -9.97 -23.18
CA ILE A 418 17.37 -10.57 -22.07
C ILE A 418 16.85 -11.99 -21.76
N THR A 419 15.54 -12.18 -21.68
CA THR A 419 14.94 -13.48 -21.32
C THR A 419 15.15 -14.55 -22.39
N ALA A 420 15.27 -14.13 -23.66
CA ALA A 420 15.64 -15.04 -24.75
C ALA A 420 17.10 -15.49 -24.69
N SER A 421 17.98 -14.71 -24.04
CA SER A 421 19.43 -14.86 -24.13
C SER A 421 20.11 -15.21 -22.80
N VAL A 422 19.42 -15.07 -21.67
CA VAL A 422 19.99 -15.26 -20.32
C VAL A 422 19.06 -16.15 -19.47
N SER A 423 19.63 -17.18 -18.84
CA SER A 423 18.85 -18.12 -18.02
C SER A 423 18.57 -17.59 -16.61
N ASN A 424 19.49 -16.86 -16.01
CA ASN A 424 19.36 -16.28 -14.68
C ASN A 424 20.40 -15.20 -14.43
N ILE A 425 20.01 -14.19 -13.66
CA ILE A 425 20.86 -13.14 -13.13
C ILE A 425 20.83 -13.24 -11.59
N ASN A 426 21.96 -13.60 -10.99
CA ASN A 426 22.07 -13.82 -9.56
C ASN A 426 22.66 -12.61 -8.86
N MET A 427 21.85 -11.88 -8.10
CA MET A 427 22.27 -10.69 -7.34
C MET A 427 23.11 -11.11 -6.13
N LYS A 428 24.28 -10.48 -5.97
CA LYS A 428 25.21 -10.72 -4.86
C LYS A 428 25.69 -9.39 -4.26
N LEU A 429 25.65 -9.30 -2.94
CA LEU A 429 26.33 -8.25 -2.19
C LEU A 429 27.78 -8.65 -1.91
N THR A 430 28.67 -7.67 -1.88
CA THR A 430 30.04 -7.85 -1.39
C THR A 430 30.04 -8.22 0.11
N HIS A 431 31.17 -8.67 0.64
CA HIS A 431 31.28 -8.97 2.07
C HIS A 431 31.02 -7.71 2.91
N GLU A 432 31.61 -6.59 2.54
CA GLU A 432 31.43 -5.29 3.21
C GLU A 432 29.97 -4.82 3.17
N GLN A 433 29.32 -4.89 2.02
CA GLN A 433 27.90 -4.53 1.89
C GLN A 433 27.00 -5.39 2.78
N LYS A 434 27.30 -6.70 2.93
CA LYS A 434 26.57 -7.59 3.85
C LYS A 434 26.76 -7.20 5.32
N GLU A 435 27.97 -6.82 5.72
CA GLU A 435 28.25 -6.37 7.08
C GLU A 435 27.51 -5.07 7.38
N ILE A 436 27.57 -4.09 6.46
CA ILE A 436 26.85 -2.81 6.59
C ILE A 436 25.33 -3.05 6.67
N PHE A 437 24.79 -3.89 5.79
CA PHE A 437 23.37 -4.24 5.77
C PHE A 437 22.94 -4.86 7.12
N ASN A 438 23.67 -5.86 7.60
CA ASN A 438 23.35 -6.52 8.85
C ASN A 438 23.48 -5.57 10.07
N PHE A 439 24.51 -4.74 10.10
CA PHE A 439 24.68 -3.74 11.14
C PHE A 439 23.54 -2.73 11.17
N HIS A 440 23.14 -2.22 9.99
CA HIS A 440 22.03 -1.27 9.87
C HIS A 440 20.72 -1.88 10.38
N PHE A 441 20.37 -3.09 9.93
CA PHE A 441 19.13 -3.73 10.34
C PHE A 441 19.15 -4.23 11.78
N ALA A 442 20.28 -4.61 12.34
CA ALA A 442 20.39 -4.94 13.77
C ALA A 442 20.02 -3.74 14.66
N ARG A 443 20.43 -2.53 14.28
CA ARG A 443 20.07 -1.28 14.99
C ARG A 443 18.58 -0.99 14.90
N VAL A 444 18.02 -1.02 13.69
CA VAL A 444 16.58 -0.76 13.47
C VAL A 444 15.73 -1.80 14.18
N PHE A 445 16.13 -3.08 14.13
CA PHE A 445 15.45 -4.17 14.81
C PHE A 445 15.46 -4.03 16.32
N GLY A 446 16.61 -3.67 16.92
CA GLY A 446 16.75 -3.40 18.35
C GLY A 446 15.82 -2.27 18.80
N ARG A 447 15.81 -1.14 18.07
CA ARG A 447 14.93 0.00 18.33
C ARG A 447 13.45 -0.37 18.20
N ALA A 448 13.06 -1.02 17.12
CA ALA A 448 11.68 -1.46 16.90
C ALA A 448 11.19 -2.40 18.01
N SER A 449 12.04 -3.33 18.43
CA SER A 449 11.76 -4.25 19.53
C SER A 449 11.48 -3.53 20.85
N ALA A 450 12.26 -2.49 21.14
CA ALA A 450 12.13 -1.75 22.39
C ALA A 450 10.88 -0.86 22.43
N ILE A 451 10.52 -0.24 21.31
CA ILE A 451 9.41 0.74 21.23
C ILE A 451 8.06 0.05 20.99
N HIS A 452 7.99 -0.87 20.04
CA HIS A 452 6.75 -1.46 19.54
C HIS A 452 6.61 -2.97 19.76
N GLY A 453 7.59 -3.60 20.41
CA GLY A 453 7.55 -5.04 20.70
C GLY A 453 7.61 -5.94 19.45
N ASN A 454 6.98 -7.11 19.55
CA ASN A 454 7.07 -8.16 18.53
C ASN A 454 6.45 -7.80 17.18
N GLN A 455 5.46 -6.91 17.16
CA GLN A 455 4.76 -6.52 15.94
C GLN A 455 5.72 -5.85 14.95
N MET A 456 6.48 -4.86 15.41
CA MET A 456 7.46 -4.16 14.57
C MET A 456 8.74 -4.96 14.33
N LYS A 457 9.14 -5.89 15.19
CA LYS A 457 10.22 -6.83 14.88
C LYS A 457 9.96 -7.58 13.59
N SER A 458 8.72 -8.09 13.47
CA SER A 458 8.28 -8.82 12.28
C SER A 458 8.30 -7.92 11.03
N ALA A 459 7.84 -6.67 11.15
CA ALA A 459 7.86 -5.69 10.07
C ALA A 459 9.30 -5.35 9.63
N VAL A 460 10.21 -5.05 10.56
CA VAL A 460 11.61 -4.73 10.25
C VAL A 460 12.31 -5.89 9.52
N THR A 461 12.08 -7.14 9.97
CA THR A 461 12.64 -8.32 9.29
C THR A 461 12.20 -8.39 7.83
N ARG A 462 10.98 -7.99 7.52
CA ARG A 462 10.44 -8.01 6.15
C ARG A 462 10.76 -6.75 5.36
N ILE A 463 10.91 -5.61 6.00
CA ILE A 463 11.51 -4.42 5.38
C ILE A 463 12.92 -4.79 4.87
N ALA A 464 13.71 -5.54 5.65
CA ALA A 464 15.05 -5.97 5.23
C ALA A 464 15.01 -6.81 3.93
N ILE A 465 14.10 -7.78 3.83
CA ILE A 465 13.92 -8.57 2.60
C ILE A 465 13.49 -7.66 1.44
N ASN A 466 12.55 -6.75 1.66
CA ASN A 466 12.06 -5.83 0.63
C ASN A 466 13.14 -4.83 0.18
N ILE A 467 13.97 -4.34 1.08
CA ILE A 467 15.14 -3.53 0.74
C ILE A 467 16.09 -4.32 -0.16
N PHE A 468 16.35 -5.59 0.12
CA PHE A 468 17.19 -6.40 -0.75
C PHE A 468 16.53 -6.63 -2.14
N ARG A 469 15.20 -6.76 -2.20
CA ARG A 469 14.46 -6.79 -3.47
C ARG A 469 14.63 -5.49 -4.26
N ILE A 470 14.50 -4.34 -3.60
CA ILE A 470 14.74 -3.04 -4.23
C ILE A 470 16.19 -2.92 -4.69
N ILE A 471 17.18 -3.33 -3.89
CA ILE A 471 18.59 -3.40 -4.28
C ILE A 471 18.76 -4.17 -5.59
N SER A 472 18.12 -5.34 -5.73
CA SER A 472 18.25 -6.15 -6.94
C SER A 472 17.64 -5.49 -8.18
N ILE A 473 16.53 -4.76 -8.01
CA ILE A 473 15.87 -4.01 -9.09
C ILE A 473 16.74 -2.82 -9.52
N ILE A 474 17.19 -2.01 -8.56
CA ILE A 474 18.03 -0.82 -8.83
C ILE A 474 19.35 -1.22 -9.48
N ALA A 475 20.02 -2.26 -8.98
CA ALA A 475 21.24 -2.78 -9.56
C ALA A 475 21.05 -3.19 -11.03
N LEU A 476 19.96 -3.88 -11.34
CA LEU A 476 19.66 -4.28 -12.71
C LEU A 476 19.39 -3.07 -13.60
N LEU A 477 18.53 -2.14 -13.17
CA LEU A 477 18.22 -0.94 -13.94
C LEU A 477 19.48 -0.09 -14.20
N ARG A 478 20.39 0.02 -13.21
CA ARG A 478 21.68 0.70 -13.37
C ARG A 478 22.56 0.00 -14.39
N SER A 479 22.63 -1.33 -14.33
CA SER A 479 23.42 -2.11 -15.29
C SER A 479 22.88 -2.03 -16.71
N LEU A 480 21.56 -1.90 -16.87
CA LEU A 480 20.88 -1.81 -18.17
C LEU A 480 20.67 -0.37 -18.65
N GLU A 481 21.24 0.62 -17.99
CA GLU A 481 20.98 2.05 -18.26
C GLU A 481 21.25 2.44 -19.72
N SER A 482 22.29 1.86 -20.34
CA SER A 482 22.58 2.10 -21.76
C SER A 482 21.58 1.50 -22.75
N LEU A 483 20.74 0.57 -22.30
CA LEU A 483 19.73 -0.12 -23.10
C LEU A 483 18.33 0.43 -22.90
N LEU A 484 18.13 1.23 -21.86
CA LEU A 484 16.84 1.76 -21.43
C LEU A 484 16.69 3.25 -21.82
N PRO A 485 15.46 3.78 -21.89
CA PRO A 485 15.21 5.19 -22.14
C PRO A 485 15.96 6.10 -21.18
N GLY A 486 16.50 7.19 -21.69
CA GLY A 486 17.33 8.13 -20.91
C GLY A 486 18.82 7.78 -20.87
N GLY A 487 19.24 6.60 -21.34
CA GLY A 487 20.64 6.23 -21.49
C GLY A 487 21.26 6.75 -22.78
N GLU A 488 22.62 6.82 -22.82
CA GLU A 488 23.37 7.42 -23.94
C GLU A 488 23.24 6.67 -25.29
N ARG A 489 22.72 5.43 -25.27
CA ARG A 489 22.59 4.55 -26.45
C ARG A 489 21.17 4.12 -26.78
N SER A 490 20.17 4.80 -26.28
CA SER A 490 18.77 4.48 -26.57
C SER A 490 18.51 4.70 -28.08
N GLY A 491 18.29 3.61 -28.82
CA GLY A 491 17.91 3.66 -30.25
C GLY A 491 18.77 2.85 -31.23
N GLU A 492 19.86 2.22 -30.81
CA GLU A 492 20.62 1.32 -31.71
C GLU A 492 20.02 -0.11 -31.73
N PRO A 493 19.89 -0.76 -32.91
CA PRO A 493 19.47 -2.15 -33.03
C PRO A 493 20.42 -3.09 -32.29
N GLN A 494 19.93 -3.91 -31.39
CA GLN A 494 20.75 -4.80 -30.57
C GLN A 494 20.98 -6.12 -31.31
N GLU A 495 21.99 -6.19 -32.18
CA GLU A 495 22.33 -7.42 -32.91
C GLU A 495 22.80 -8.57 -32.01
N ASN A 496 23.34 -8.28 -30.80
CA ASN A 496 23.77 -9.32 -29.85
C ASN A 496 23.66 -8.83 -28.39
N ILE A 497 22.51 -9.08 -27.77
CA ILE A 497 22.22 -8.68 -26.39
C ILE A 497 23.24 -9.26 -25.39
N VAL A 498 23.70 -10.49 -25.55
CA VAL A 498 24.70 -11.12 -24.65
C VAL A 498 26.00 -10.33 -24.66
N ARG A 499 26.46 -9.91 -25.84
CA ARG A 499 27.68 -9.08 -25.98
C ARG A 499 27.50 -7.72 -25.32
N THR A 500 26.33 -7.15 -25.43
CA THR A 500 26.00 -5.88 -24.78
C THR A 500 25.98 -6.06 -23.26
N LEU A 501 25.36 -7.14 -22.74
CA LEU A 501 25.32 -7.42 -21.31
C LEU A 501 26.71 -7.69 -20.70
N LEU A 502 27.63 -8.29 -21.46
CA LEU A 502 29.03 -8.46 -21.02
C LEU A 502 29.76 -7.13 -20.80
N ASN A 503 29.31 -6.06 -21.44
CA ASN A 503 29.86 -4.72 -21.30
C ASN A 503 29.07 -3.84 -20.32
N CYS A 504 27.95 -4.34 -19.76
CA CYS A 504 27.15 -3.60 -18.80
C CYS A 504 27.84 -3.56 -17.43
N PRO A 505 27.95 -2.39 -16.78
CA PRO A 505 28.54 -2.29 -15.46
C PRO A 505 27.75 -3.12 -14.44
N GLY A 506 28.46 -3.79 -13.53
CA GLY A 506 27.82 -4.61 -12.47
C GLY A 506 27.37 -6.00 -12.90
N LEU A 507 27.32 -6.31 -14.21
CA LEU A 507 27.03 -7.66 -14.71
C LEU A 507 28.34 -8.40 -15.04
N THR A 508 28.46 -9.62 -14.51
CA THR A 508 29.60 -10.50 -14.79
C THR A 508 29.11 -11.92 -15.07
N PRO A 509 29.64 -12.63 -16.08
CA PRO A 509 29.25 -14.02 -16.31
C PRO A 509 29.58 -14.89 -15.09
N SER A 510 28.71 -15.85 -14.76
CA SER A 510 28.88 -16.74 -13.60
C SER A 510 29.99 -17.78 -13.83
N ALA A 511 30.29 -18.14 -15.07
CA ALA A 511 31.37 -18.99 -15.50
C ALA A 511 32.08 -18.36 -16.70
N HIS A 512 33.33 -18.75 -16.95
CA HIS A 512 34.01 -18.37 -18.18
C HIS A 512 33.24 -18.96 -19.37
N ILE A 513 32.64 -18.09 -20.19
CA ILE A 513 31.88 -18.47 -21.36
C ILE A 513 32.84 -18.35 -22.55
N PRO A 514 33.35 -19.46 -23.13
CA PRO A 514 34.10 -19.39 -24.37
C PRO A 514 33.20 -18.80 -25.47
N GLN A 515 33.75 -17.92 -26.33
CA GLN A 515 32.96 -17.30 -27.39
C GLN A 515 32.29 -18.34 -28.33
N GLU A 516 32.90 -19.50 -28.45
CA GLU A 516 32.39 -20.64 -29.22
C GLU A 516 31.06 -21.20 -28.64
N ASN A 517 30.89 -21.20 -27.32
CA ASN A 517 29.71 -21.76 -26.65
C ASN A 517 28.46 -20.84 -26.75
N ILE A 518 28.63 -19.57 -27.06
CA ILE A 518 27.50 -18.66 -27.34
C ILE A 518 26.84 -19.01 -28.69
N ALA A 519 27.62 -19.56 -29.62
CA ALA A 519 27.11 -20.05 -30.90
C ALA A 519 26.37 -21.39 -30.78
N ASP A 520 26.64 -22.17 -29.71
CA ASP A 520 26.09 -23.52 -29.48
C ASP A 520 24.78 -23.53 -28.66
N GLY A 521 24.13 -22.39 -28.43
CA GLY A 521 22.83 -22.30 -27.75
C GLY A 521 22.88 -22.46 -26.23
N ILE A 522 24.06 -22.39 -25.60
CA ILE A 522 24.19 -22.37 -24.14
C ILE A 522 23.76 -21.01 -23.61
N VAL A 523 22.70 -20.98 -22.83
CA VAL A 523 22.13 -19.76 -22.23
C VAL A 523 22.92 -19.35 -20.99
N PRO A 524 23.66 -18.21 -21.02
CA PRO A 524 24.55 -17.83 -19.94
C PRO A 524 23.81 -17.43 -18.66
N GLN A 525 24.51 -17.56 -17.53
CA GLN A 525 24.10 -16.99 -16.24
C GLN A 525 25.01 -15.82 -15.89
N PHE A 526 24.45 -14.79 -15.29
CA PHE A 526 25.18 -13.62 -14.82
C PHE A 526 25.10 -13.46 -13.30
N ASN A 527 26.18 -12.91 -12.72
CA ASN A 527 26.14 -12.33 -11.38
C ASN A 527 25.91 -10.83 -11.54
N LEU A 528 25.07 -10.28 -10.69
CA LEU A 528 24.75 -8.86 -10.62
C LEU A 528 25.29 -8.31 -9.29
N SER A 529 26.00 -7.19 -9.35
CA SER A 529 26.45 -6.45 -8.18
C SER A 529 25.84 -5.05 -8.19
N ILE A 530 25.57 -4.49 -7.01
CA ILE A 530 25.09 -3.13 -6.88
C ILE A 530 26.26 -2.17 -6.71
N HIS A 531 26.17 -1.00 -7.36
CA HIS A 531 27.09 0.10 -7.13
C HIS A 531 26.98 0.61 -5.69
N THR A 532 28.10 1.05 -5.13
CA THR A 532 28.18 1.44 -3.70
C THR A 532 27.20 2.57 -3.36
N ASP A 533 27.08 3.58 -4.20
CA ASP A 533 26.20 4.72 -3.96
C ASP A 533 24.71 4.32 -4.04
N ASP A 534 24.33 3.49 -5.03
CA ASP A 534 22.97 2.91 -5.12
C ASP A 534 22.65 2.07 -3.88
N PHE A 535 23.62 1.31 -3.37
CA PHE A 535 23.44 0.50 -2.16
C PHE A 535 23.13 1.37 -0.94
N TYR A 536 23.89 2.45 -0.72
CA TYR A 536 23.64 3.37 0.39
C TYR A 536 22.32 4.14 0.21
N ALA A 537 22.01 4.56 -1.01
CA ALA A 537 20.74 5.24 -1.31
C ALA A 537 19.53 4.35 -1.00
N VAL A 538 19.57 3.07 -1.36
CA VAL A 538 18.50 2.12 -1.04
C VAL A 538 18.45 1.83 0.46
N LEU A 539 19.59 1.73 1.16
CA LEU A 539 19.60 1.60 2.63
C LEU A 539 18.99 2.82 3.33
N ALA A 540 19.15 4.01 2.77
CA ALA A 540 18.58 5.23 3.32
C ALA A 540 17.03 5.25 3.28
N LEU A 541 16.38 4.41 2.46
CA LEU A 541 14.93 4.22 2.45
C LEU A 541 14.40 3.50 3.71
N VAL A 542 15.26 2.82 4.46
CA VAL A 542 14.84 2.00 5.62
C VAL A 542 14.18 2.85 6.70
N GLU A 543 14.77 3.98 7.06
CA GLU A 543 14.22 4.85 8.11
C GLU A 543 12.86 5.46 7.74
N PRO A 544 12.66 6.07 6.55
CA PRO A 544 11.35 6.49 6.09
C PRO A 544 10.33 5.34 6.10
N LEU A 545 10.64 4.21 5.48
CA LEU A 545 9.72 3.06 5.41
C LEU A 545 9.36 2.51 6.79
N TYR A 546 10.32 2.47 7.72
CA TYR A 546 10.07 2.09 9.10
C TYR A 546 9.11 3.07 9.79
N ARG A 547 9.29 4.38 9.62
CA ARG A 547 8.42 5.40 10.22
C ARG A 547 7.02 5.39 9.62
N HIS A 548 6.89 5.20 8.32
CA HIS A 548 5.60 5.00 7.67
C HIS A 548 4.89 3.76 8.21
N ALA A 549 5.60 2.64 8.37
CA ALA A 549 5.03 1.43 8.96
C ALA A 549 4.59 1.64 10.43
N CYS A 550 5.36 2.37 11.25
CA CYS A 550 4.97 2.74 12.62
C CYS A 550 3.69 3.60 12.62
N HIS A 551 3.59 4.57 11.71
CA HIS A 551 2.39 5.39 11.58
C HIS A 551 1.17 4.55 11.22
N ILE A 552 1.29 3.66 10.24
CA ILE A 552 0.18 2.75 9.86
C ILE A 552 -0.18 1.81 11.02
N LEU A 553 0.80 1.32 11.77
CA LEU A 553 0.54 0.51 12.97
C LEU A 553 -0.33 1.27 13.99
N SER A 554 -0.11 2.57 14.17
CA SER A 554 -0.91 3.41 15.08
C SER A 554 -2.35 3.62 14.63
N LEU A 555 -2.66 3.44 13.34
CA LEU A 555 -4.01 3.52 12.77
C LEU A 555 -4.79 2.20 12.88
N LEU A 556 -4.10 1.09 13.13
CA LEU A 556 -4.75 -0.20 13.34
C LEU A 556 -5.34 -0.29 14.77
N PRO A 557 -6.41 -1.08 14.97
CA PRO A 557 -6.92 -1.33 16.31
C PRO A 557 -5.80 -1.88 17.20
N ALA A 558 -5.67 -1.34 18.40
CA ALA A 558 -4.78 -1.91 19.39
C ALA A 558 -5.20 -3.36 19.62
N GLY A 559 -4.35 -4.30 19.25
CA GLY A 559 -4.46 -5.69 19.73
C GLY A 559 -4.42 -5.66 21.25
N THR A 560 -4.97 -6.69 21.90
CA THR A 560 -4.88 -6.83 23.35
C THR A 560 -3.48 -6.44 23.81
N PRO A 561 -3.34 -5.49 24.76
CA PRO A 561 -2.03 -5.01 25.16
C PRO A 561 -1.22 -6.20 25.70
N THR A 562 -0.33 -6.75 24.91
CA THR A 562 0.79 -7.52 25.46
C THR A 562 1.58 -6.51 26.27
N ALA A 563 1.64 -6.74 27.58
CA ALA A 563 2.40 -5.92 28.49
C ALA A 563 3.75 -5.58 27.87
N PRO A 564 4.21 -4.31 27.91
CA PRO A 564 5.48 -3.94 27.33
C PRO A 564 6.54 -4.88 27.86
N SER A 565 7.24 -5.56 26.96
CA SER A 565 8.34 -6.46 27.32
C SER A 565 9.32 -5.66 28.18
N ALA A 566 9.49 -6.10 29.41
CA ALA A 566 10.31 -5.44 30.44
C ALA A 566 11.82 -5.36 30.11
N ASN A 567 12.21 -5.68 28.89
CA ASN A 567 13.61 -5.69 28.41
C ASN A 567 13.86 -4.55 27.42
N MET A 568 13.54 -3.30 27.82
CA MET A 568 14.16 -2.16 27.16
C MET A 568 15.63 -2.13 27.54
N THR A 569 16.49 -2.35 26.55
CA THR A 569 17.91 -2.09 26.76
C THR A 569 18.13 -0.59 26.84
N PRO A 570 19.00 -0.11 27.73
CA PRO A 570 19.36 1.31 27.85
C PRO A 570 19.77 1.96 26.52
N GLU A 571 20.24 1.16 25.57
CA GLU A 571 20.76 1.59 24.28
C GLU A 571 19.71 2.26 23.40
N THR A 572 18.44 1.89 23.50
CA THR A 572 17.36 2.38 22.62
C THR A 572 16.91 3.82 22.91
N LEU A 573 16.88 4.22 24.18
CA LEU A 573 16.62 5.62 24.55
C LEU A 573 17.80 6.51 24.13
N PHE A 574 19.02 6.00 24.31
CA PHE A 574 20.24 6.75 24.09
C PHE A 574 20.64 6.90 22.63
N ASP A 575 20.19 5.99 21.74
CA ASP A 575 20.32 6.18 20.29
C ASP A 575 19.51 7.39 19.76
N CYS A 576 18.54 7.86 20.56
CA CYS A 576 17.71 9.03 20.24
C CYS A 576 18.21 10.34 20.86
N LEU A 577 19.27 10.29 21.69
CA LEU A 577 19.80 11.45 22.39
C LEU A 577 21.10 11.94 21.73
N PRO A 578 21.36 13.27 21.73
CA PRO A 578 22.63 13.82 21.28
C PRO A 578 23.78 13.37 22.20
N LEU A 579 25.03 13.56 21.75
CA LEU A 579 26.25 13.20 22.54
C LEU A 579 26.27 13.83 23.94
N ARG A 580 25.75 15.05 24.06
CA ARG A 580 25.54 15.75 25.31
C ARG A 580 24.09 16.17 25.42
N PHE A 581 23.45 15.87 26.52
CA PHE A 581 22.03 16.10 26.73
C PHE A 581 21.69 16.39 28.20
N THR A 582 20.56 17.01 28.43
CA THR A 582 20.01 17.28 29.76
C THR A 582 19.08 16.15 30.21
N ARG A 583 18.86 16.06 31.54
CA ARG A 583 17.88 15.14 32.12
C ARG A 583 16.49 15.34 31.53
N ASN A 584 16.09 16.61 31.30
CA ASN A 584 14.77 16.90 30.75
C ASN A 584 14.64 16.42 29.30
N GLU A 585 15.63 16.63 28.44
CA GLU A 585 15.66 16.07 27.09
C GLU A 585 15.59 14.54 27.08
N ALA A 586 16.24 13.89 28.05
CA ALA A 586 16.15 12.43 28.19
C ALA A 586 14.75 11.98 28.64
N ILE A 587 14.06 12.75 29.49
CA ILE A 587 12.69 12.47 29.92
C ILE A 587 11.73 12.71 28.75
N ASP A 588 11.83 13.86 28.05
CA ASP A 588 10.99 14.18 26.90
C ASP A 588 11.12 13.13 25.78
N LYS A 589 12.37 12.69 25.53
CA LYS A 589 12.63 11.58 24.60
C LYS A 589 12.10 10.24 25.14
N GLY A 590 12.21 10.00 26.44
CA GLY A 590 11.63 8.84 27.10
C GLY A 590 10.11 8.78 26.94
N GLU A 591 9.42 9.88 27.18
CA GLU A 591 7.97 9.98 26.99
C GLU A 591 7.55 9.74 25.52
N GLN A 592 8.30 10.29 24.55
CA GLN A 592 8.08 10.06 23.12
C GLN A 592 8.22 8.59 22.71
N VAL A 593 9.04 7.82 23.44
CA VAL A 593 9.25 6.38 23.20
C VAL A 593 8.55 5.49 24.23
N GLY A 594 7.65 6.06 25.05
CA GLY A 594 6.84 5.32 26.03
C GLY A 594 7.58 4.88 27.30
N VAL A 595 8.68 5.54 27.67
CA VAL A 595 9.45 5.29 28.90
C VAL A 595 9.04 6.27 29.97
N PRO A 596 8.46 5.83 31.09
CA PRO A 596 8.11 6.72 32.22
C PRO A 596 9.34 7.45 32.78
N ALA A 597 9.18 8.72 33.18
CA ALA A 597 10.26 9.57 33.71
C ALA A 597 11.09 8.91 34.83
N GLY A 598 10.43 8.19 35.75
CA GLY A 598 11.12 7.43 36.81
C GLY A 598 12.01 6.29 36.30
N SER A 599 11.66 5.70 35.16
CA SER A 599 12.47 4.68 34.49
C SER A 599 13.67 5.31 33.80
N VAL A 600 13.52 6.51 33.23
CA VAL A 600 14.62 7.29 32.62
C VAL A 600 15.66 7.65 33.69
N ASP A 601 15.25 8.14 34.85
CA ASP A 601 16.15 8.46 35.96
C ASP A 601 16.95 7.23 36.45
N SER A 602 16.27 6.10 36.54
CA SER A 602 16.90 4.83 36.92
C SER A 602 17.92 4.35 35.89
N LEU A 603 17.62 4.61 34.58
CA LEU A 603 18.55 4.32 33.48
C LEU A 603 19.78 5.24 33.51
N LEU A 604 19.58 6.56 33.64
CA LEU A 604 20.65 7.54 33.71
C LEU A 604 21.61 7.22 34.86
N LYS A 605 21.06 6.85 36.03
CA LYS A 605 21.86 6.45 37.22
C LYS A 605 22.71 5.20 36.92
N ARG A 606 22.08 4.13 36.41
CA ARG A 606 22.80 2.87 36.07
C ARG A 606 23.89 3.06 35.03
N MET A 607 23.64 3.88 34.00
CA MET A 607 24.63 4.11 32.95
C MET A 607 25.80 4.98 33.43
N THR A 608 25.53 5.91 34.35
CA THR A 608 26.59 6.68 35.02
C THR A 608 27.44 5.76 35.92
N GLU A 609 26.81 4.87 36.69
CA GLU A 609 27.50 3.88 37.52
C GLU A 609 28.33 2.88 36.69
N ARG A 610 27.90 2.56 35.48
CA ARG A 610 28.63 1.70 34.52
C ARG A 610 29.71 2.45 33.72
N GLY A 611 29.87 3.74 33.93
CA GLY A 611 30.83 4.56 33.22
C GLY A 611 30.53 4.81 31.75
N GLN A 612 29.29 4.53 31.30
CA GLN A 612 28.82 4.77 29.94
C GLN A 612 28.38 6.22 29.72
N LEU A 613 27.94 6.89 30.79
CA LEU A 613 27.66 8.31 30.83
C LEU A 613 28.56 8.99 31.86
N VAL A 614 28.95 10.22 31.54
CA VAL A 614 29.65 11.12 32.46
C VAL A 614 28.71 12.27 32.80
N LYS A 615 28.56 12.56 34.10
CA LYS A 615 27.78 13.70 34.54
C LYS A 615 28.67 14.95 34.46
N VAL A 616 28.39 15.85 33.52
CA VAL A 616 29.19 17.05 33.24
C VAL A 616 28.67 18.30 33.94
N GLY A 617 27.44 18.24 34.51
CA GLY A 617 26.82 19.34 35.24
C GLY A 617 25.60 18.91 36.05
N ARG A 618 24.87 19.86 36.66
CA ARG A 618 23.62 19.57 37.39
C ARG A 618 22.51 19.22 36.40
N GLY A 619 22.27 17.90 36.23
CA GLY A 619 21.27 17.39 35.28
C GLY A 619 21.77 17.31 33.83
N GLU A 620 23.07 17.46 33.59
CA GLU A 620 23.69 17.33 32.28
C GLU A 620 24.55 16.07 32.20
N TYR A 621 24.46 15.37 31.11
CA TYR A 621 25.14 14.09 30.85
C TYR A 621 25.80 14.12 29.48
N GLU A 622 26.93 13.41 29.37
CA GLU A 622 27.66 13.21 28.12
C GLU A 622 28.06 11.75 27.98
N PHE A 623 27.99 11.21 26.77
CA PHE A 623 28.44 9.85 26.50
C PHE A 623 29.96 9.75 26.63
N ASN A 624 30.42 8.69 27.32
CA ASN A 624 31.85 8.46 27.47
C ASN A 624 32.47 8.07 26.12
N ALA A 625 33.29 8.95 25.56
CA ALA A 625 33.92 8.79 24.24
C ALA A 625 34.74 7.48 24.08
N ARG A 626 35.26 6.90 25.21
CA ARG A 626 36.01 5.63 25.16
C ARG A 626 35.14 4.40 24.84
N MET A 627 33.85 4.49 25.04
CA MET A 627 32.91 3.39 24.70
C MET A 627 32.33 3.56 23.31
N HIS A 628 32.23 4.78 22.78
CA HIS A 628 31.83 5.05 21.40
C HIS A 628 32.80 4.48 20.36
N THR A 629 34.08 4.38 20.70
CA THR A 629 35.12 3.83 19.81
C THR A 629 35.07 2.30 19.68
N ARG A 630 34.44 1.56 20.58
CA ARG A 630 34.25 0.10 20.42
C ARG A 630 33.05 -0.27 19.51
N THR A 631 32.10 0.64 19.32
CA THR A 631 30.96 0.47 18.41
C THR A 631 31.21 1.10 17.03
N CYS A 632 32.24 1.93 16.88
CA CYS A 632 32.55 2.67 15.65
C CYS A 632 33.88 2.31 15.01
N VAL A 633 34.50 1.17 15.34
CA VAL A 633 35.69 0.70 14.63
C VAL A 633 35.23 0.06 13.32
N GLY A 634 35.20 0.88 12.25
CA GLY A 634 35.01 0.41 10.89
C GLY A 634 34.34 1.37 9.92
N VAL A 635 33.63 2.39 10.41
CA VAL A 635 33.01 3.35 9.48
C VAL A 635 33.62 4.72 9.73
N ARG A 636 34.55 5.14 8.89
CA ARG A 636 34.87 6.56 8.73
C ARG A 636 33.53 7.26 8.47
N ALA A 637 33.16 8.17 9.36
CA ALA A 637 32.06 9.10 9.14
C ALA A 637 32.37 9.85 7.83
N VAL A 638 31.78 9.42 6.75
CA VAL A 638 31.68 10.22 5.54
C VAL A 638 30.68 11.30 5.90
N SER A 639 31.22 12.45 6.25
CA SER A 639 30.46 13.67 6.49
C SER A 639 29.58 13.91 5.27
N TYR A 640 28.28 14.04 5.46
CA TYR A 640 27.27 14.39 4.46
C TYR A 640 27.52 15.73 3.74
N THR A 641 28.61 16.42 4.04
CA THR A 641 29.01 17.70 3.43
C THR A 641 29.65 17.59 2.06
N HIS A 642 29.96 16.39 1.53
CA HIS A 642 30.58 16.24 0.21
C HIS A 642 29.64 15.94 -0.96
N LEU A 643 28.33 15.89 -0.75
CA LEU A 643 27.34 15.69 -1.84
C LEU A 643 26.91 17.00 -2.53
N ARG A 644 27.63 18.13 -2.31
CA ARG A 644 27.30 19.41 -2.97
C ARG A 644 28.37 19.92 -3.95
N ALA A 645 29.32 19.12 -4.37
CA ALA A 645 30.29 19.55 -5.38
C ALA A 645 30.66 18.34 -6.26
N HIS A 646 29.96 18.20 -7.36
CA HIS A 646 30.38 17.97 -8.73
C HIS A 646 29.16 17.59 -9.57
#